data_4c9e7bc8282055994a591f9b0aeae080
#
_entry.id   4c9e7bc8282055994a591f9b0aeae080
#
_cell.length_a   1.000
_cell.length_b   1.000
_cell.length_c   1.000
_cell.angle_alpha   90.00
_cell.angle_beta   90.00
_cell.angle_gamma   90.00
#
_symmetry.space_group_name_H-M   'P 1'
#
loop_
_entity.id
_entity.type
_entity.pdbx_description
1 polymer ?
#
loop_
_entity_poly.entity_id
_entity_poly.type
_entity_poly.pdbx_seq_one_letter_code
_entity_poly.pdbx_strand_id
1 'polypeptide(L)'
;MARKKEGGQPPKGTAPHHEIIQRPMEEVMHISMIPYAEHVILERALPRVEDGLKPVQRRILFTLSELGVTPDKPHKKCARIVGDCLGKYHPHGDSSVYDAMVRMAQPYSMRALLVDGHGNFGSIDGDSAAAMRYTEARMAPLALEMLRDIDKDTVPFSFNFDDTLKEPDMLPARYPNLLVNGASGIAVGLATNIPPHNLKEAVDAAILVMDKPEATLDEIMNVLPAPDFPTGGRLIRNDEIRAAYETGRGKLTLRAKVHIEDGAAGRKLIVITEVPYQIPKAAMLEKILKLSEERKVQLGGIYDIRDESDRTGLRAVIELNRDVDPMAILSVLYKYSDLQITFGVNMVAIAEGRPVQMGVKAMLTYYIEHQKRVVTRRTKYELEQAQAREHILAGLMVAVNHLDEVIALIRKSKSPKEAKEQLIARFGLTDIQAQAILDMRLQRLTGLEIEALRREYAAILKTIARLEGILKSEKKLDDVIRQEMTEIRDRYGDERRTELIEDDSATLPVVENKPAAEDTAILRLRDGQLRRMSPRMVDKYLAQPGAKDDVVETIQTATDETLYFFTNKGNCFMLDVSKIPETMKLRDRGSLLTGLIAGLADHEHAVAMICVKTEEMAKKGDFLFITKNGQVKRTTAAEYGIRRARFAAISLKGEDELVGMVQVDPDDKDDIILITRLGTALRFRLDTVSCTGRATAGVRGMDVGKDDEVRWFEIPKAGDMLLVLSDRGFGKRMLSDDVERQGRAGKGQKLLPMNKTGETGTQLAACLNVTGAKSARVEQRHGHVTVLNMDEIAVERRTSKGQLLINVLLDDVVEYAALTAETDNDN
;
A
#
# COMPACT_ATOMS: atom_id res chain seq x y z
N MET A 1 2.83 38.68 -74.12
CA MET A 1 3.99 37.72 -73.83
C MET A 1 3.76 37.09 -72.52
N ALA A 2 3.31 35.82 -72.53
CA ALA A 2 2.95 35.05 -71.36
C ALA A 2 4.15 34.26 -70.85
N ARG A 3 4.56 34.44 -69.61
CA ARG A 3 5.57 33.61 -68.92
C ARG A 3 4.87 32.42 -68.27
N LYS A 4 5.17 31.20 -68.72
CA LYS A 4 4.84 29.93 -68.03
C LYS A 4 5.47 29.90 -66.65
N LYS A 5 4.63 29.59 -65.64
CA LYS A 5 5.09 29.14 -64.30
C LYS A 5 5.30 27.65 -64.37
N GLU A 6 6.53 27.22 -64.19
CA GLU A 6 6.87 25.82 -63.95
C GLU A 6 6.52 25.50 -62.49
N GLY A 7 5.66 24.51 -62.32
CA GLY A 7 5.33 23.97 -61.01
C GLY A 7 6.39 23.02 -60.49
N GLY A 8 7.21 23.48 -59.56
CA GLY A 8 8.08 22.64 -58.78
C GLY A 8 7.26 21.92 -57.68
N GLN A 9 7.24 20.60 -57.71
CA GLN A 9 6.75 19.81 -56.56
C GLN A 9 7.66 20.09 -55.36
N PRO A 10 7.11 20.24 -54.15
CA PRO A 10 7.92 20.30 -52.93
C PRO A 10 8.63 18.94 -52.73
N PRO A 11 9.86 18.97 -52.21
CA PRO A 11 10.59 17.74 -51.93
C PRO A 11 9.82 16.90 -50.92
N LYS A 12 9.63 15.61 -51.20
CA LYS A 12 9.11 14.64 -50.26
C LYS A 12 10.04 14.65 -49.05
N GLY A 13 9.53 15.20 -47.92
CA GLY A 13 10.20 15.10 -46.66
C GLY A 13 10.35 13.62 -46.26
N THR A 14 11.57 13.18 -46.18
CA THR A 14 11.94 11.91 -45.55
C THR A 14 11.45 12.03 -44.09
N ALA A 15 10.54 11.16 -43.69
CA ALA A 15 10.17 11.02 -42.27
C ALA A 15 11.46 10.83 -41.45
N PRO A 16 11.59 11.47 -40.30
CA PRO A 16 12.76 11.27 -39.46
C PRO A 16 12.90 9.80 -39.16
N HIS A 17 14.01 9.19 -39.59
CA HIS A 17 14.37 7.86 -39.16
C HIS A 17 14.49 7.91 -37.63
N HIS A 18 13.56 7.33 -36.94
CA HIS A 18 13.71 7.07 -35.50
C HIS A 18 14.75 5.97 -35.37
N GLU A 19 15.98 6.34 -35.09
CA GLU A 19 17.04 5.41 -34.76
C GLU A 19 16.69 4.75 -33.40
N ILE A 20 16.44 3.44 -33.41
CA ILE A 20 16.19 2.68 -32.18
C ILE A 20 17.57 2.45 -31.53
N ILE A 21 17.85 3.24 -30.52
CA ILE A 21 19.06 3.11 -29.70
C ILE A 21 18.83 1.99 -28.69
N GLN A 22 19.53 0.89 -28.85
CA GLN A 22 19.55 -0.19 -27.84
C GLN A 22 20.52 0.18 -26.73
N ARG A 23 19.99 0.28 -25.50
CA ARG A 23 20.80 0.47 -24.29
C ARG A 23 20.52 -0.64 -23.28
N PRO A 24 21.52 -1.11 -22.52
CA PRO A 24 21.32 -2.02 -21.41
C PRO A 24 20.34 -1.40 -20.40
N MET A 25 19.48 -2.21 -19.82
CA MET A 25 18.49 -1.74 -18.82
C MET A 25 19.18 -1.08 -17.61
N GLU A 26 20.34 -1.61 -17.22
CA GLU A 26 21.17 -1.06 -16.13
C GLU A 26 21.61 0.38 -16.42
N GLU A 27 22.02 0.68 -17.66
CA GLU A 27 22.41 2.03 -18.08
C GLU A 27 21.21 2.99 -18.03
N VAL A 28 20.04 2.56 -18.52
CA VAL A 28 18.79 3.36 -18.47
C VAL A 28 18.38 3.61 -17.03
N MET A 29 18.45 2.62 -16.17
CA MET A 29 18.17 2.76 -14.73
C MET A 29 19.12 3.78 -14.09
N HIS A 30 20.39 3.71 -14.36
CA HIS A 30 21.41 4.59 -13.78
C HIS A 30 21.26 6.05 -14.22
N ILE A 31 20.98 6.26 -15.50
CA ILE A 31 20.93 7.61 -16.08
C ILE A 31 19.58 8.30 -15.85
N SER A 32 18.47 7.55 -15.84
CA SER A 32 17.12 8.12 -15.84
C SER A 32 16.35 7.84 -14.56
N MET A 33 16.34 6.60 -14.06
CA MET A 33 15.48 6.22 -12.95
C MET A 33 16.06 6.60 -11.58
N ILE A 34 17.35 6.42 -11.36
CA ILE A 34 17.97 6.76 -10.06
C ILE A 34 17.92 8.26 -9.77
N PRO A 35 18.33 9.17 -10.70
CA PRO A 35 18.20 10.61 -10.47
C PRO A 35 16.75 11.07 -10.31
N TYR A 36 15.82 10.48 -11.07
CA TYR A 36 14.39 10.76 -10.88
C TYR A 36 13.89 10.30 -9.51
N ALA A 37 14.26 9.10 -9.09
CA ALA A 37 13.88 8.58 -7.77
C ALA A 37 14.46 9.43 -6.63
N GLU A 38 15.73 9.83 -6.74
CA GLU A 38 16.40 10.72 -5.80
C GLU A 38 15.66 12.06 -5.70
N HIS A 39 15.37 12.70 -6.84
CA HIS A 39 14.61 13.95 -6.87
C HIS A 39 13.22 13.80 -6.24
N VAL A 40 12.48 12.74 -6.55
CA VAL A 40 11.15 12.50 -5.96
C VAL A 40 11.23 12.26 -4.45
N ILE A 41 12.27 11.62 -3.97
CA ILE A 41 12.49 11.35 -2.54
C ILE A 41 12.85 12.65 -1.81
N LEU A 42 13.87 13.37 -2.29
CA LEU A 42 14.44 14.53 -1.57
C LEU A 42 13.65 15.82 -1.77
N GLU A 43 13.11 16.04 -2.99
CA GLU A 43 12.57 17.33 -3.40
C GLU A 43 11.05 17.33 -3.71
N ARG A 44 10.33 16.24 -3.35
CA ARG A 44 8.89 16.19 -3.64
C ARG A 44 8.06 15.53 -2.54
N ALA A 45 8.33 14.26 -2.22
CA ALA A 45 7.37 13.41 -1.50
C ALA A 45 7.57 13.41 0.00
N LEU A 46 8.81 13.49 0.47
CA LEU A 46 9.14 13.39 1.90
C LEU A 46 9.31 14.75 2.55
N PRO A 47 8.89 14.90 3.82
CA PRO A 47 9.14 16.11 4.60
C PRO A 47 10.57 16.13 5.14
N ARG A 48 11.13 17.32 5.38
CA ARG A 48 12.34 17.48 6.21
C ARG A 48 11.99 17.30 7.68
N VAL A 49 12.92 16.73 8.43
CA VAL A 49 12.73 16.56 9.88
C VAL A 49 12.77 17.88 10.64
N GLU A 50 13.51 18.86 10.14
CA GLU A 50 13.73 20.16 10.78
C GLU A 50 12.44 21.00 10.86
N ASP A 51 11.71 21.11 9.76
CA ASP A 51 10.51 21.96 9.68
C ASP A 51 9.22 21.18 9.40
N GLY A 52 9.30 19.88 9.13
CA GLY A 52 8.15 19.03 8.87
C GLY A 52 7.41 19.32 7.56
N LEU A 53 8.03 20.06 6.63
CA LEU A 53 7.41 20.50 5.41
C LEU A 53 7.99 19.77 4.19
N LYS A 54 7.11 19.51 3.23
CA LYS A 54 7.52 19.18 1.86
C LYS A 54 7.96 20.45 1.12
N PRO A 55 8.81 20.35 0.09
CA PRO A 55 9.27 21.54 -0.64
C PRO A 55 8.13 22.45 -1.14
N VAL A 56 7.05 21.89 -1.70
CA VAL A 56 5.89 22.68 -2.14
C VAL A 56 5.25 23.48 -1.01
N GLN A 57 5.10 22.88 0.18
CA GLN A 57 4.51 23.55 1.34
C GLN A 57 5.39 24.69 1.84
N ARG A 58 6.70 24.46 1.91
CA ARG A 58 7.70 25.45 2.31
C ARG A 58 7.68 26.64 1.35
N ARG A 59 7.66 26.40 0.06
CA ARG A 59 7.60 27.42 -1.00
C ARG A 59 6.31 28.24 -0.93
N ILE A 60 5.17 27.63 -0.63
CA ILE A 60 3.91 28.33 -0.43
C ILE A 60 3.99 29.29 0.78
N LEU A 61 4.49 28.81 1.93
CA LEU A 61 4.61 29.64 3.13
C LEU A 61 5.61 30.78 2.91
N PHE A 62 6.74 30.50 2.25
CA PHE A 62 7.73 31.53 1.90
C PHE A 62 7.15 32.57 0.93
N THR A 63 6.40 32.15 -0.10
CA THR A 63 5.70 33.06 -1.01
C THR A 63 4.69 33.94 -0.28
N LEU A 64 3.90 33.38 0.65
CA LEU A 64 2.97 34.16 1.48
C LEU A 64 3.71 35.20 2.31
N SER A 65 4.89 34.88 2.84
CA SER A 65 5.73 35.81 3.59
C SER A 65 6.26 36.95 2.72
N GLU A 66 6.79 36.64 1.53
CA GLU A 66 7.28 37.67 0.60
C GLU A 66 6.17 38.60 0.12
N LEU A 67 4.97 38.08 -0.17
CA LEU A 67 3.80 38.86 -0.50
C LEU A 67 3.26 39.69 0.68
N GLY A 68 3.80 39.44 1.88
CA GLY A 68 3.38 40.10 3.12
C GLY A 68 1.93 39.78 3.48
N VAL A 69 1.42 38.61 3.16
CA VAL A 69 0.03 38.18 3.40
C VAL A 69 -0.07 37.55 4.80
N THR A 70 0.12 38.38 5.80
CA THR A 70 0.10 38.05 7.23
C THR A 70 -1.32 37.95 7.79
N PRO A 71 -1.55 37.34 8.96
CA PRO A 71 -2.89 37.16 9.53
C PRO A 71 -3.65 38.47 9.83
N ASP A 72 -2.92 39.57 10.02
CA ASP A 72 -3.48 40.92 10.26
C ASP A 72 -3.92 41.64 8.98
N LYS A 73 -3.58 41.07 7.81
CA LYS A 73 -3.91 41.69 6.51
C LYS A 73 -5.07 40.98 5.83
N PRO A 74 -5.72 41.62 4.85
CA PRO A 74 -6.75 41.01 4.05
C PRO A 74 -6.25 39.79 3.29
N HIS A 75 -7.12 38.81 3.09
CA HIS A 75 -6.88 37.65 2.22
C HIS A 75 -6.55 38.08 0.78
N LYS A 76 -5.78 37.28 0.08
CA LYS A 76 -5.46 37.45 -1.33
C LYS A 76 -6.01 36.26 -2.13
N LYS A 77 -6.38 36.49 -3.39
CA LYS A 77 -6.82 35.43 -4.29
C LYS A 77 -5.77 34.32 -4.36
N CYS A 78 -6.21 33.06 -4.19
CA CYS A 78 -5.32 31.92 -4.25
C CYS A 78 -4.57 31.83 -5.58
N ALA A 79 -5.23 32.21 -6.69
CA ALA A 79 -4.61 32.26 -8.01
C ALA A 79 -3.36 33.15 -8.06
N ARG A 80 -3.33 34.28 -7.30
CA ARG A 80 -2.14 35.13 -7.22
C ARG A 80 -1.02 34.43 -6.43
N ILE A 81 -1.33 33.86 -5.29
CA ILE A 81 -0.33 33.19 -4.45
C ILE A 81 0.28 32.01 -5.19
N VAL A 82 -0.56 31.21 -5.87
CA VAL A 82 -0.14 30.08 -6.71
C VAL A 82 0.74 30.56 -7.85
N GLY A 83 0.34 31.63 -8.56
CA GLY A 83 1.11 32.20 -9.68
C GLY A 83 2.48 32.72 -9.26
N ASP A 84 2.58 33.45 -8.14
CA ASP A 84 3.86 33.92 -7.60
C ASP A 84 4.76 32.74 -7.16
N CYS A 85 4.19 31.69 -6.54
CA CYS A 85 4.91 30.50 -6.13
C CYS A 85 5.48 29.73 -7.33
N LEU A 86 4.67 29.53 -8.37
CA LEU A 86 5.08 28.88 -9.62
C LEU A 86 6.18 29.64 -10.35
N GLY A 87 5.98 30.94 -10.52
CA GLY A 87 6.90 31.78 -11.28
C GLY A 87 8.25 31.97 -10.61
N LYS A 88 8.33 31.84 -9.29
CA LYS A 88 9.56 32.10 -8.54
C LYS A 88 10.26 30.83 -8.02
N TYR A 89 9.51 29.81 -7.57
CA TYR A 89 10.09 28.75 -6.74
C TYR A 89 9.71 27.34 -7.16
N HIS A 90 8.50 27.10 -7.73
CA HIS A 90 7.99 25.75 -7.91
C HIS A 90 7.63 25.43 -9.36
N PRO A 91 8.55 24.92 -10.20
CA PRO A 91 8.37 24.72 -11.64
C PRO A 91 7.53 23.50 -11.99
N HIS A 92 6.30 23.42 -11.47
CA HIS A 92 5.35 22.33 -11.69
C HIS A 92 3.93 22.87 -11.99
N GLY A 93 2.95 21.97 -12.12
CA GLY A 93 1.56 22.37 -12.40
C GLY A 93 0.92 23.18 -11.27
N ASP A 94 0.09 24.14 -11.63
CA ASP A 94 -0.64 25.03 -10.72
C ASP A 94 -1.57 24.27 -9.77
N SER A 95 -2.20 23.21 -10.24
CA SER A 95 -3.03 22.33 -9.41
C SER A 95 -2.27 21.73 -8.23
N SER A 96 -1.02 21.34 -8.43
CA SER A 96 -0.21 20.74 -7.36
C SER A 96 0.06 21.73 -6.21
N VAL A 97 0.32 23.00 -6.54
CA VAL A 97 0.52 24.06 -5.55
C VAL A 97 -0.79 24.42 -4.88
N TYR A 98 -1.87 24.54 -5.67
CA TYR A 98 -3.18 24.88 -5.13
C TYR A 98 -3.69 23.81 -4.18
N ASP A 99 -3.63 22.54 -4.56
CA ASP A 99 -4.08 21.43 -3.71
C ASP A 99 -3.27 21.32 -2.41
N ALA A 100 -1.96 21.57 -2.47
CA ALA A 100 -1.14 21.63 -1.26
C ALA A 100 -1.56 22.77 -0.34
N MET A 101 -1.82 23.96 -0.90
CA MET A 101 -2.31 25.12 -0.13
C MET A 101 -3.70 24.87 0.46
N VAL A 102 -4.60 24.25 -0.31
CA VAL A 102 -5.94 23.86 0.15
C VAL A 102 -5.84 22.93 1.37
N ARG A 103 -4.99 21.90 1.31
CA ARG A 103 -4.80 20.99 2.45
C ARG A 103 -4.29 21.70 3.70
N MET A 104 -3.40 22.68 3.56
CA MET A 104 -2.89 23.46 4.70
C MET A 104 -3.95 24.38 5.33
N ALA A 105 -5.07 24.60 4.66
CA ALA A 105 -6.21 25.40 5.16
C ALA A 105 -7.37 24.52 5.68
N GLN A 106 -7.31 23.18 5.54
CA GLN A 106 -8.42 22.29 5.92
C GLN A 106 -8.29 21.83 7.37
N PRO A 107 -9.27 22.16 8.26
CA PRO A 107 -9.21 21.82 9.68
C PRO A 107 -9.39 20.31 9.97
N TYR A 108 -9.87 19.54 9.00
CA TYR A 108 -9.96 18.07 9.05
C TYR A 108 -8.75 17.35 8.46
N SER A 109 -7.86 18.09 7.79
CA SER A 109 -6.61 17.56 7.21
C SER A 109 -5.38 17.89 8.06
N MET A 110 -5.34 19.08 8.65
CA MET A 110 -4.23 19.60 9.46
C MET A 110 -4.64 19.71 10.92
N ARG A 111 -3.78 19.21 11.82
CA ARG A 111 -4.00 19.34 13.27
C ARG A 111 -3.85 20.80 13.73
N ALA A 112 -2.91 21.50 13.13
CA ALA A 112 -2.70 22.94 13.29
C ALA A 112 -2.59 23.61 11.91
N LEU A 113 -3.49 24.54 11.63
CA LEU A 113 -3.57 25.21 10.34
C LEU A 113 -2.36 26.09 10.07
N LEU A 114 -1.86 26.07 8.84
CA LEU A 114 -0.79 26.92 8.35
C LEU A 114 -1.30 28.01 7.37
N VAL A 115 -2.46 27.76 6.78
CA VAL A 115 -3.14 28.70 5.88
C VAL A 115 -4.53 28.99 6.42
N ASP A 116 -4.92 30.25 6.41
CA ASP A 116 -6.27 30.73 6.72
C ASP A 116 -6.99 30.98 5.39
N GLY A 117 -7.95 30.12 5.07
CA GLY A 117 -8.70 30.13 3.81
C GLY A 117 -10.03 30.83 3.93
N HIS A 118 -10.41 31.62 2.93
CA HIS A 118 -11.72 32.25 2.78
C HIS A 118 -12.39 31.77 1.49
N GLY A 119 -13.59 31.19 1.63
CA GLY A 119 -14.34 30.55 0.55
C GLY A 119 -14.48 29.04 0.75
N ASN A 120 -14.74 28.30 -0.33
CA ASN A 120 -14.89 26.85 -0.27
C ASN A 120 -13.54 26.15 -0.49
N PHE A 121 -12.99 25.59 0.58
CA PHE A 121 -11.77 24.78 0.60
C PHE A 121 -12.04 23.27 0.70
N GLY A 122 -13.25 22.82 0.26
CA GLY A 122 -13.68 21.43 0.40
C GLY A 122 -14.37 21.16 1.73
N SER A 123 -14.84 19.93 1.89
CA SER A 123 -15.55 19.48 3.08
C SER A 123 -15.08 18.12 3.56
N ILE A 124 -15.46 17.75 4.78
CA ILE A 124 -15.24 16.41 5.33
C ILE A 124 -16.05 15.33 4.59
N ASP A 125 -17.02 15.74 3.76
CA ASP A 125 -17.81 14.85 2.90
C ASP A 125 -17.02 14.36 1.68
N GLY A 126 -15.87 14.97 1.41
CA GLY A 126 -15.02 14.65 0.27
C GLY A 126 -15.21 15.60 -0.91
N ASP A 127 -15.96 16.70 -0.74
CA ASP A 127 -16.10 17.73 -1.76
C ASP A 127 -14.75 18.39 -2.05
N SER A 128 -14.51 18.66 -3.31
CA SER A 128 -13.32 19.37 -3.76
C SER A 128 -13.42 20.87 -3.44
N ALA A 129 -12.26 21.52 -3.26
CA ALA A 129 -12.21 22.97 -3.16
C ALA A 129 -12.70 23.64 -4.45
N ALA A 130 -13.25 24.83 -4.32
CA ALA A 130 -13.59 25.66 -5.46
C ALA A 130 -12.31 26.06 -6.22
N ALA A 131 -12.43 26.40 -7.51
CA ALA A 131 -11.27 26.82 -8.31
C ALA A 131 -10.57 28.05 -7.68
N MET A 132 -9.23 28.10 -7.77
CA MET A 132 -8.36 29.11 -7.12
C MET A 132 -8.69 30.58 -7.44
N ARG A 133 -9.45 30.84 -8.50
CA ARG A 133 -9.94 32.19 -8.84
C ARG A 133 -11.07 32.67 -7.92
N TYR A 134 -11.76 31.76 -7.23
CA TYR A 134 -12.86 32.09 -6.31
C TYR A 134 -12.40 32.14 -4.85
N THR A 135 -11.43 31.33 -4.46
CA THR A 135 -10.92 31.23 -3.09
C THR A 135 -9.86 32.29 -2.80
N GLU A 136 -9.73 32.63 -1.53
CA GLU A 136 -8.74 33.58 -1.01
C GLU A 136 -8.02 32.94 0.18
N ALA A 137 -6.76 33.31 0.39
CA ALA A 137 -5.96 32.77 1.47
C ALA A 137 -5.02 33.84 2.07
N ARG A 138 -4.60 33.59 3.31
CA ARG A 138 -3.51 34.28 4.01
C ARG A 138 -2.82 33.29 4.95
N MET A 139 -1.71 33.70 5.57
CA MET A 139 -1.07 32.87 6.60
C MET A 139 -2.00 32.71 7.79
N ALA A 140 -2.05 31.52 8.36
CA ALA A 140 -2.62 31.30 9.68
C ALA A 140 -1.69 31.86 10.77
N PRO A 141 -2.18 32.21 11.98
CA PRO A 141 -1.34 32.77 13.04
C PRO A 141 -0.13 31.90 13.40
N LEU A 142 -0.29 30.59 13.43
CA LEU A 142 0.80 29.66 13.74
C LEU A 142 1.86 29.57 12.63
N ALA A 143 1.52 29.86 11.38
CA ALA A 143 2.48 29.90 10.28
C ALA A 143 3.54 31.00 10.43
N LEU A 144 3.22 32.08 11.16
CA LEU A 144 4.21 33.12 11.50
C LEU A 144 5.35 32.55 12.35
N GLU A 145 5.07 31.58 13.23
CA GLU A 145 6.09 30.96 14.07
C GLU A 145 6.97 29.98 13.26
N MET A 146 6.51 29.52 12.10
CA MET A 146 7.36 28.75 11.17
C MET A 146 8.39 29.62 10.46
N LEU A 147 8.06 30.88 10.20
CA LEU A 147 8.84 31.84 9.38
C LEU A 147 9.59 32.88 10.22
N ARG A 148 9.35 32.93 11.53
CA ARG A 148 9.85 33.97 12.39
C ARG A 148 11.37 34.04 12.35
N ASP A 149 11.90 35.25 12.23
CA ASP A 149 13.33 35.56 12.16
C ASP A 149 14.06 34.96 10.91
N ILE A 150 13.33 34.62 9.84
CA ILE A 150 13.91 34.08 8.60
C ILE A 150 14.86 35.08 7.91
N ASP A 151 14.63 36.37 8.13
CA ASP A 151 15.45 37.50 7.65
C ASP A 151 16.75 37.71 8.42
N LYS A 152 16.96 37.00 9.53
CA LYS A 152 18.13 37.09 10.41
C LYS A 152 19.16 35.99 10.20
N ASP A 153 19.34 35.53 8.98
CA ASP A 153 20.29 34.46 8.62
C ASP A 153 20.16 33.18 9.46
N THR A 154 18.92 32.84 9.87
CA THR A 154 18.65 31.70 10.76
C THR A 154 18.81 30.35 10.09
N VAL A 155 18.53 30.28 8.78
CA VAL A 155 18.54 29.06 7.96
C VAL A 155 19.35 29.27 6.67
N PRO A 156 19.88 28.21 6.05
CA PRO A 156 20.54 28.33 4.75
C PRO A 156 19.52 28.61 3.64
N PHE A 157 19.99 29.25 2.58
CA PHE A 157 19.26 29.55 1.36
C PHE A 157 20.02 29.01 0.16
N SER A 158 19.33 28.35 -0.73
CA SER A 158 19.82 27.89 -2.03
C SER A 158 19.20 28.71 -3.18
N PHE A 159 19.78 28.64 -4.36
CA PHE A 159 19.17 29.20 -5.55
C PHE A 159 17.92 28.43 -5.95
N ASN A 160 16.94 29.15 -6.49
CA ASN A 160 15.74 28.55 -7.07
C ASN A 160 16.08 27.82 -8.39
N PHE A 161 15.07 27.25 -9.05
CA PHE A 161 15.22 26.41 -10.25
C PHE A 161 15.87 27.12 -11.47
N ASP A 162 15.87 28.46 -11.53
CA ASP A 162 16.45 29.28 -12.64
C ASP A 162 17.65 30.13 -12.18
N ASP A 163 18.17 29.92 -10.99
CA ASP A 163 19.30 30.62 -10.38
C ASP A 163 19.12 32.15 -10.23
N THR A 164 17.89 32.66 -10.36
CA THR A 164 17.61 34.11 -10.29
C THR A 164 17.29 34.59 -8.88
N LEU A 165 16.70 33.73 -8.04
CA LEU A 165 16.26 34.05 -6.69
C LEU A 165 16.82 33.02 -5.70
N LYS A 166 16.67 33.31 -4.43
CA LYS A 166 17.02 32.37 -3.36
C LYS A 166 15.78 31.92 -2.61
N GLU A 167 15.72 30.65 -2.27
CA GLU A 167 14.68 30.04 -1.44
C GLU A 167 15.30 29.37 -0.21
N PRO A 168 14.58 29.31 0.92
CA PRO A 168 15.09 28.67 2.13
C PRO A 168 15.10 27.15 1.97
N ASP A 169 16.21 26.50 2.35
CA ASP A 169 16.33 25.04 2.36
C ASP A 169 15.39 24.40 3.40
N MET A 170 15.15 25.12 4.50
CA MET A 170 14.23 24.78 5.57
C MET A 170 13.75 26.06 6.26
N LEU A 171 12.66 25.99 7.03
CA LEU A 171 12.18 27.13 7.81
C LEU A 171 12.71 27.07 9.26
N PRO A 172 12.76 28.23 9.96
CA PRO A 172 13.15 28.28 11.38
C PRO A 172 12.29 27.41 12.29
N ALA A 173 10.98 27.28 12.02
CA ALA A 173 10.03 26.35 12.63
C ALA A 173 10.13 26.26 14.17
N ARG A 174 9.65 27.29 14.88
CA ARG A 174 9.80 27.40 16.36
C ARG A 174 9.00 26.36 17.18
N TYR A 175 8.31 25.44 16.54
CA TYR A 175 7.63 24.30 17.16
C TYR A 175 7.81 23.04 16.28
N PRO A 176 7.70 21.82 16.84
CA PRO A 176 7.99 20.57 16.13
C PRO A 176 6.87 20.22 15.15
N ASN A 177 6.78 20.97 14.04
CA ASN A 177 5.69 20.85 13.06
C ASN A 177 5.55 19.46 12.46
N LEU A 178 6.64 18.72 12.28
CA LEU A 178 6.57 17.35 11.75
C LEU A 178 5.71 16.43 12.62
N LEU A 179 5.84 16.55 13.95
CA LEU A 179 4.98 15.78 14.87
C LEU A 179 3.59 16.38 14.98
N VAL A 180 3.48 17.73 15.06
CA VAL A 180 2.17 18.39 15.25
C VAL A 180 1.24 18.10 14.09
N ASN A 181 1.66 18.30 12.86
CA ASN A 181 0.83 18.13 11.67
C ASN A 181 0.99 16.77 10.98
N GLY A 182 2.03 16.02 11.33
CA GLY A 182 2.35 14.79 10.62
C GLY A 182 2.72 15.03 9.15
N ALA A 183 2.87 13.96 8.41
CA ALA A 183 3.11 14.00 6.97
C ALA A 183 2.71 12.68 6.33
N SER A 184 2.18 12.74 5.11
CA SER A 184 1.88 11.57 4.28
C SER A 184 2.44 11.78 2.88
N GLY A 185 3.13 10.81 2.32
CA GLY A 185 3.74 10.91 1.00
C GLY A 185 4.19 9.58 0.43
N ILE A 186 4.13 9.45 -0.88
CA ILE A 186 4.55 8.28 -1.63
C ILE A 186 5.68 8.69 -2.57
N ALA A 187 6.88 8.15 -2.35
CA ALA A 187 8.04 8.32 -3.19
C ALA A 187 8.34 7.03 -3.97
N VAL A 188 9.42 7.02 -4.74
CA VAL A 188 9.86 5.81 -5.45
C VAL A 188 10.54 4.87 -4.45
N GLY A 189 9.94 3.71 -4.21
CA GLY A 189 10.46 2.71 -3.27
C GLY A 189 10.32 3.05 -1.78
N LEU A 190 9.87 4.25 -1.44
CA LEU A 190 9.68 4.73 -0.06
C LEU A 190 8.32 5.41 0.10
N ALA A 191 7.74 5.29 1.28
CA ALA A 191 6.55 6.03 1.65
C ALA A 191 6.72 6.59 3.05
N THR A 192 6.04 7.68 3.36
CA THR A 192 5.95 8.21 4.72
C THR A 192 4.49 8.36 5.11
N ASN A 193 4.19 8.07 6.36
CA ASN A 193 2.88 8.28 6.97
C ASN A 193 3.06 8.53 8.46
N ILE A 194 3.31 9.80 8.80
CA ILE A 194 3.57 10.26 10.16
C ILE A 194 2.26 10.79 10.72
N PRO A 195 1.75 10.24 11.82
CA PRO A 195 0.51 10.72 12.42
C PRO A 195 0.69 12.11 13.08
N PRO A 196 -0.35 12.95 13.10
CA PRO A 196 -0.34 14.23 13.79
C PRO A 196 -0.47 14.05 15.31
N HIS A 197 -0.01 15.08 16.07
CA HIS A 197 -0.02 15.09 17.53
C HIS A 197 -0.53 16.41 18.07
N ASN A 198 -0.91 16.42 19.33
CA ASN A 198 -1.29 17.65 20.05
C ASN A 198 -0.09 18.58 20.18
N LEU A 199 -0.31 19.90 19.97
CA LEU A 199 0.76 20.90 20.01
C LEU A 199 1.37 21.03 21.42
N LYS A 200 0.55 21.05 22.49
CA LYS A 200 1.04 21.14 23.88
C LYS A 200 1.94 19.94 24.18
N GLU A 201 1.44 18.74 23.90
CA GLU A 201 2.15 17.50 24.21
C GLU A 201 3.45 17.37 23.40
N ALA A 202 3.44 17.76 22.12
CA ALA A 202 4.63 17.71 21.28
C ALA A 202 5.72 18.71 21.72
N VAL A 203 5.31 19.92 22.15
CA VAL A 203 6.24 20.92 22.71
C VAL A 203 6.77 20.46 24.05
N ASP A 204 5.92 19.96 24.94
CA ASP A 204 6.35 19.47 26.26
C ASP A 204 7.29 18.27 26.12
N ALA A 205 7.06 17.37 25.17
CA ALA A 205 7.98 16.28 24.84
C ALA A 205 9.32 16.77 24.27
N ALA A 206 9.31 17.83 23.47
CA ALA A 206 10.55 18.45 22.97
C ALA A 206 11.36 19.08 24.11
N ILE A 207 10.70 19.79 25.03
CA ILE A 207 11.34 20.35 26.22
C ILE A 207 11.91 19.24 27.11
N LEU A 208 11.15 18.15 27.33
CA LEU A 208 11.62 17.01 28.11
C LEU A 208 12.90 16.40 27.51
N VAL A 209 12.94 16.16 26.21
CA VAL A 209 14.11 15.57 25.52
C VAL A 209 15.29 16.54 25.53
N MET A 210 15.05 17.86 25.45
CA MET A 210 16.09 18.88 25.54
C MET A 210 16.71 18.93 26.95
N ASP A 211 15.88 18.86 27.98
CA ASP A 211 16.34 18.90 29.39
C ASP A 211 16.96 17.58 29.82
N LYS A 212 16.50 16.48 29.29
CA LYS A 212 16.95 15.13 29.59
C LYS A 212 17.20 14.34 28.32
N PRO A 213 18.35 14.48 27.65
CA PRO A 213 18.68 13.74 26.42
C PRO A 213 18.58 12.22 26.58
N GLU A 214 18.80 11.70 27.78
CA GLU A 214 18.67 10.28 28.14
C GLU A 214 17.23 9.86 28.49
N ALA A 215 16.23 10.72 28.29
CA ALA A 215 14.83 10.38 28.58
C ALA A 215 14.44 9.08 27.89
N THR A 216 13.82 8.20 28.65
CA THR A 216 13.29 6.93 28.14
C THR A 216 12.03 7.15 27.31
N LEU A 217 11.68 6.16 26.48
CA LEU A 217 10.44 6.23 25.71
C LEU A 217 9.21 6.35 26.63
N ASP A 218 9.22 5.68 27.78
CA ASP A 218 8.12 5.75 28.74
C ASP A 218 7.91 7.15 29.30
N GLU A 219 9.01 7.85 29.60
CA GLU A 219 8.95 9.25 30.06
C GLU A 219 8.40 10.17 28.98
N ILE A 220 8.77 9.95 27.72
CA ILE A 220 8.21 10.69 26.58
C ILE A 220 6.72 10.39 26.42
N MET A 221 6.31 9.13 26.50
CA MET A 221 4.91 8.72 26.37
C MET A 221 4.01 9.20 27.53
N ASN A 222 4.56 9.51 28.68
CA ASN A 222 3.81 10.16 29.76
C ASN A 222 3.38 11.59 29.41
N VAL A 223 4.12 12.27 28.54
CA VAL A 223 3.85 13.63 28.07
C VAL A 223 3.16 13.64 26.70
N LEU A 224 3.55 12.73 25.83
CA LEU A 224 3.02 12.54 24.47
C LEU A 224 2.45 11.13 24.34
N PRO A 225 1.25 10.85 24.91
CA PRO A 225 0.77 9.48 25.07
C PRO A 225 0.41 8.78 23.77
N ALA A 226 -0.03 9.52 22.75
CA ALA A 226 -0.44 8.98 21.46
C ALA A 226 -0.66 10.09 20.42
N PRO A 227 -0.80 9.76 19.14
CA PRO A 227 -1.25 10.68 18.10
C PRO A 227 -2.58 11.37 18.42
N ASP A 228 -2.78 12.55 17.87
CA ASP A 228 -3.98 13.36 18.04
C ASP A 228 -4.47 13.86 16.68
N PHE A 229 -5.52 13.21 16.15
CA PHE A 229 -6.00 13.44 14.80
C PHE A 229 -6.89 14.66 14.68
N PRO A 230 -6.86 15.42 13.58
CA PRO A 230 -7.68 16.61 13.37
C PRO A 230 -9.18 16.36 13.49
N THR A 231 -9.64 15.20 13.03
CA THR A 231 -11.06 14.77 13.04
C THR A 231 -11.51 14.17 14.37
N GLY A 232 -10.62 14.09 15.37
CA GLY A 232 -10.91 13.43 16.64
C GLY A 232 -10.94 11.91 16.51
N GLY A 233 -12.07 11.31 16.86
CA GLY A 233 -12.24 9.85 16.89
C GLY A 233 -11.66 9.22 18.16
N ARG A 234 -11.66 7.88 18.17
CA ARG A 234 -11.17 7.06 19.27
C ARG A 234 -9.99 6.21 18.84
N LEU A 235 -8.87 6.35 19.51
CA LEU A 235 -7.66 5.56 19.27
C LEU A 235 -7.57 4.45 20.32
N ILE A 236 -7.45 3.22 19.86
CA ILE A 236 -7.30 2.06 20.77
C ILE A 236 -5.87 2.03 21.31
N ARG A 237 -5.74 2.04 22.62
CA ARG A 237 -4.46 1.92 23.32
C ARG A 237 -3.98 0.47 23.24
N ASN A 238 -2.84 0.27 22.57
CA ASN A 238 -2.20 -1.03 22.46
C ASN A 238 -0.67 -0.85 22.31
N ASP A 239 0.06 -1.97 22.32
CA ASP A 239 1.51 -1.98 22.19
C ASP A 239 2.02 -1.44 20.83
N GLU A 240 1.16 -1.36 19.83
CA GLU A 240 1.49 -0.81 18.51
C GLU A 240 1.80 0.69 18.54
N ILE A 241 1.22 1.46 19.50
CA ILE A 241 1.56 2.88 19.70
C ILE A 241 3.01 2.98 20.16
N ARG A 242 3.40 2.13 21.14
CA ARG A 242 4.77 2.06 21.64
C ARG A 242 5.75 1.67 20.53
N ALA A 243 5.43 0.61 19.80
CA ALA A 243 6.24 0.15 18.67
C ALA A 243 6.42 1.23 17.59
N ALA A 244 5.35 1.98 17.28
CA ALA A 244 5.40 3.10 16.36
C ALA A 244 6.34 4.21 16.84
N TYR A 245 6.28 4.56 18.12
CA TYR A 245 7.13 5.60 18.71
C TYR A 245 8.60 5.20 18.84
N GLU A 246 8.87 3.92 19.06
CA GLU A 246 10.22 3.38 19.16
C GLU A 246 10.89 3.21 17.79
N THR A 247 10.21 2.53 16.88
CA THR A 247 10.78 2.09 15.60
C THR A 247 10.42 2.96 14.41
N GLY A 248 9.43 3.83 14.53
CA GLY A 248 8.84 4.57 13.43
C GLY A 248 7.86 3.74 12.60
N ARG A 249 7.48 2.52 13.02
CA ARG A 249 6.48 1.66 12.35
C ARG A 249 5.50 1.08 13.33
N GLY A 250 4.22 1.06 12.94
CA GLY A 250 3.15 0.46 13.73
C GLY A 250 1.81 0.52 13.00
N LYS A 251 0.81 -0.13 13.58
CA LYS A 251 -0.56 -0.19 13.05
C LYS A 251 -1.53 0.30 14.11
N LEU A 252 -1.92 1.55 14.01
CA LEU A 252 -2.85 2.16 14.95
C LEU A 252 -4.28 1.87 14.54
N THR A 253 -5.12 1.46 15.50
CA THR A 253 -6.55 1.25 15.25
C THR A 253 -7.33 2.48 15.67
N LEU A 254 -7.93 3.15 14.69
CA LEU A 254 -8.71 4.36 14.87
C LEU A 254 -10.19 4.09 14.59
N ARG A 255 -11.07 4.44 15.53
CA ARG A 255 -12.52 4.30 15.43
C ARG A 255 -13.20 5.66 15.33
N ALA A 256 -14.35 5.68 14.66
CA ALA A 256 -15.31 6.76 14.73
C ALA A 256 -15.80 6.94 16.18
N LYS A 257 -16.12 8.16 16.58
CA LYS A 257 -16.81 8.43 17.84
C LYS A 257 -18.31 8.26 17.63
N VAL A 258 -18.86 7.30 18.32
CA VAL A 258 -20.27 6.96 18.23
C VAL A 258 -20.91 6.90 19.61
N HIS A 259 -22.20 7.20 19.67
CA HIS A 259 -23.04 6.97 20.84
C HIS A 259 -24.42 6.50 20.40
N ILE A 260 -25.18 5.93 21.35
CA ILE A 260 -26.50 5.38 21.08
C ILE A 260 -27.53 6.33 21.70
N GLU A 261 -28.55 6.69 20.92
CA GLU A 261 -29.67 7.50 21.33
C GLU A 261 -30.98 6.71 21.18
N ASP A 262 -32.00 7.13 21.93
CA ASP A 262 -33.37 6.66 21.76
C ASP A 262 -34.05 7.47 20.65
N GLY A 263 -34.52 6.75 19.63
CA GLY A 263 -35.27 7.33 18.53
C GLY A 263 -36.77 7.27 18.68
N ALA A 264 -37.48 7.74 17.68
CA ALA A 264 -38.94 7.69 17.65
C ALA A 264 -39.44 6.23 17.60
N ALA A 265 -40.62 6.00 18.17
CA ALA A 265 -41.33 4.72 18.13
C ALA A 265 -40.56 3.52 18.71
N GLY A 266 -39.66 3.75 19.69
CA GLY A 266 -38.88 2.70 20.37
C GLY A 266 -37.70 2.14 19.54
N ARG A 267 -37.28 2.85 18.49
CA ARG A 267 -36.09 2.54 17.73
C ARG A 267 -34.84 3.07 18.43
N LYS A 268 -33.68 2.49 18.12
CA LYS A 268 -32.38 2.99 18.56
C LYS A 268 -31.67 3.66 17.41
N LEU A 269 -30.90 4.69 17.72
CA LEU A 269 -30.08 5.42 16.78
C LEU A 269 -28.59 5.22 17.13
N ILE A 270 -27.78 4.84 16.17
CA ILE A 270 -26.33 4.93 16.27
C ILE A 270 -25.94 6.28 15.66
N VAL A 271 -25.47 7.18 16.50
CA VAL A 271 -25.10 8.54 16.11
C VAL A 271 -23.59 8.64 16.05
N ILE A 272 -23.08 9.01 14.87
CA ILE A 272 -21.67 9.22 14.59
C ILE A 272 -21.40 10.72 14.67
N THR A 273 -20.51 11.13 15.57
CA THR A 273 -20.13 12.55 15.78
C THR A 273 -18.74 12.89 15.30
N GLU A 274 -17.85 11.91 15.18
CA GLU A 274 -16.51 12.07 14.66
C GLU A 274 -16.17 10.87 13.76
N VAL A 275 -15.51 11.14 12.61
CA VAL A 275 -15.09 10.11 11.64
C VAL A 275 -13.59 9.86 11.75
N PRO A 276 -13.11 8.65 11.42
CA PRO A 276 -11.69 8.37 11.39
C PRO A 276 -10.95 9.30 10.41
N TYR A 277 -9.71 9.60 10.75
CA TYR A 277 -8.88 10.51 9.95
C TYR A 277 -8.71 10.03 8.50
N GLN A 278 -8.81 10.98 7.56
CA GLN A 278 -8.72 10.76 6.10
C GLN A 278 -9.89 9.96 5.49
N ILE A 279 -10.97 9.75 6.21
CA ILE A 279 -12.16 9.10 5.68
C ILE A 279 -13.22 10.15 5.35
N PRO A 280 -13.64 10.26 4.05
CA PRO A 280 -14.76 11.10 3.68
C PRO A 280 -16.08 10.56 4.27
N LYS A 281 -16.84 11.42 4.98
CA LYS A 281 -18.09 11.03 5.66
C LYS A 281 -19.11 10.44 4.66
N ALA A 282 -19.34 11.10 3.53
CA ALA A 282 -20.30 10.64 2.53
C ALA A 282 -19.95 9.24 1.99
N ALA A 283 -18.69 9.01 1.61
CA ALA A 283 -18.24 7.70 1.13
C ALA A 283 -18.37 6.60 2.21
N MET A 284 -18.11 6.94 3.46
CA MET A 284 -18.29 6.02 4.59
C MET A 284 -19.78 5.61 4.74
N LEU A 285 -20.71 6.57 4.69
CA LEU A 285 -22.15 6.29 4.80
C LEU A 285 -22.66 5.47 3.59
N GLU A 286 -22.23 5.79 2.38
CA GLU A 286 -22.54 5.02 1.17
C GLU A 286 -22.04 3.57 1.29
N LYS A 287 -20.82 3.38 1.79
CA LYS A 287 -20.27 2.03 2.04
C LYS A 287 -21.08 1.27 3.08
N ILE A 288 -21.54 1.92 4.16
CA ILE A 288 -22.40 1.30 5.15
C ILE A 288 -23.74 0.90 4.55
N LEU A 289 -24.35 1.74 3.72
CA LEU A 289 -25.60 1.43 3.02
C LEU A 289 -25.40 0.19 2.12
N LYS A 290 -24.37 0.16 1.31
CA LYS A 290 -24.05 -0.97 0.45
C LYS A 290 -23.82 -2.26 1.25
N LEU A 291 -23.07 -2.17 2.37
CA LEU A 291 -22.87 -3.32 3.26
C LEU A 291 -24.20 -3.82 3.86
N SER A 292 -25.15 -2.93 4.19
CA SER A 292 -26.47 -3.33 4.71
C SER A 292 -27.28 -4.11 3.68
N GLU A 293 -27.12 -3.81 2.39
CA GLU A 293 -27.75 -4.54 1.29
C GLU A 293 -27.07 -5.88 1.00
N GLU A 294 -25.73 -5.93 1.05
CA GLU A 294 -24.95 -7.14 0.81
C GLU A 294 -25.02 -8.13 1.97
N ARG A 295 -25.10 -7.64 3.22
CA ARG A 295 -25.05 -8.44 4.46
C ARG A 295 -26.38 -8.40 5.21
N LYS A 296 -27.48 -8.62 4.55
CA LYS A 296 -28.85 -8.54 5.14
C LYS A 296 -29.04 -9.38 6.40
N VAL A 297 -28.36 -10.50 6.52
CA VAL A 297 -28.43 -11.34 7.73
C VAL A 297 -27.82 -10.64 8.95
N GLN A 298 -26.74 -9.87 8.75
CA GLN A 298 -26.00 -9.22 9.84
C GLN A 298 -26.44 -7.78 10.07
N LEU A 299 -26.79 -7.06 9.00
CA LEU A 299 -27.08 -5.63 9.00
C LEU A 299 -28.53 -5.31 8.60
N GLY A 300 -29.38 -6.32 8.36
CA GLY A 300 -30.82 -6.12 8.04
C GLY A 300 -31.61 -5.47 9.16
N GLY A 301 -31.02 -5.29 10.34
CA GLY A 301 -31.56 -4.48 11.41
C GLY A 301 -31.43 -2.96 11.19
N ILE A 302 -30.69 -2.49 10.19
CA ILE A 302 -30.61 -1.07 9.80
C ILE A 302 -31.91 -0.69 9.08
N TYR A 303 -32.58 0.34 9.59
CA TYR A 303 -33.80 0.87 9.00
C TYR A 303 -33.52 2.02 8.03
N ASP A 304 -32.68 2.98 8.43
CA ASP A 304 -32.36 4.16 7.63
C ASP A 304 -30.96 4.67 7.97
N ILE A 305 -30.32 5.33 6.98
CA ILE A 305 -29.02 5.98 7.14
C ILE A 305 -29.16 7.38 6.57
N ARG A 306 -28.93 8.39 7.41
CA ARG A 306 -29.04 9.79 7.01
C ARG A 306 -27.96 10.65 7.63
N ASP A 307 -27.66 11.75 6.97
CA ASP A 307 -26.77 12.78 7.44
C ASP A 307 -27.58 13.95 7.99
N GLU A 308 -27.43 14.22 9.28
CA GLU A 308 -28.06 15.32 9.99
C GLU A 308 -27.03 16.40 10.38
N SER A 309 -25.82 16.35 9.79
CA SER A 309 -24.75 17.31 10.08
C SER A 309 -25.17 18.73 9.72
N ASP A 310 -24.88 19.68 10.62
CA ASP A 310 -25.19 21.09 10.47
C ASP A 310 -24.04 21.98 10.97
N ARG A 311 -24.32 23.28 11.22
CA ARG A 311 -23.32 24.23 11.70
C ARG A 311 -22.83 23.95 13.13
N THR A 312 -23.53 23.11 13.88
CA THR A 312 -23.17 22.73 15.26
C THR A 312 -22.20 21.57 15.31
N GLY A 313 -22.10 20.79 14.22
CA GLY A 313 -21.15 19.69 14.13
C GLY A 313 -21.61 18.55 13.22
N LEU A 314 -20.77 17.52 13.18
CA LEU A 314 -21.03 16.29 12.45
C LEU A 314 -22.07 15.45 13.23
N ARG A 315 -23.12 15.03 12.54
CA ARG A 315 -24.15 14.14 13.05
C ARG A 315 -24.64 13.21 11.93
N ALA A 316 -24.03 12.06 11.79
CA ALA A 316 -24.51 11.02 10.88
C ALA A 316 -25.26 9.95 11.69
N VAL A 317 -26.43 9.56 11.24
CA VAL A 317 -27.37 8.73 12.00
C VAL A 317 -27.67 7.45 11.27
N ILE A 318 -27.50 6.33 11.95
CA ILE A 318 -27.95 5.01 11.51
C ILE A 318 -29.12 4.62 12.40
N GLU A 319 -30.33 4.64 11.88
CA GLU A 319 -31.55 4.25 12.57
C GLU A 319 -31.75 2.74 12.49
N LEU A 320 -32.03 2.09 13.61
CA LEU A 320 -32.19 0.65 13.70
C LEU A 320 -33.67 0.28 13.80
N ASN A 321 -34.02 -0.91 13.37
CA ASN A 321 -35.34 -1.50 13.61
C ASN A 321 -35.57 -1.71 15.15
N ARG A 322 -36.81 -1.90 15.54
CA ARG A 322 -37.15 -2.24 16.92
C ARG A 322 -36.48 -3.57 17.31
N ASP A 323 -36.13 -3.68 18.57
CA ASP A 323 -35.55 -4.90 19.18
C ASP A 323 -34.20 -5.35 18.63
N VAL A 324 -33.51 -4.48 17.87
CA VAL A 324 -32.15 -4.74 17.36
C VAL A 324 -31.12 -4.22 18.38
N ASP A 325 -30.15 -5.07 18.69
CA ASP A 325 -29.02 -4.68 19.55
C ASP A 325 -28.05 -3.76 18.78
N PRO A 326 -27.89 -2.50 19.17
CA PRO A 326 -26.96 -1.58 18.49
C PRO A 326 -25.51 -2.02 18.55
N MET A 327 -25.10 -2.72 19.64
CA MET A 327 -23.70 -3.16 19.79
C MET A 327 -23.37 -4.29 18.83
N ALA A 328 -24.34 -5.17 18.54
CA ALA A 328 -24.17 -6.22 17.54
C ALA A 328 -23.97 -5.61 16.13
N ILE A 329 -24.78 -4.61 15.76
CA ILE A 329 -24.61 -3.88 14.49
C ILE A 329 -23.26 -3.16 14.45
N LEU A 330 -22.89 -2.43 15.52
CA LEU A 330 -21.61 -1.73 15.61
C LEU A 330 -20.41 -2.67 15.45
N SER A 331 -20.44 -3.87 16.05
CA SER A 331 -19.34 -4.81 15.93
C SER A 331 -19.11 -5.25 14.47
N VAL A 332 -20.21 -5.44 13.72
CA VAL A 332 -20.14 -5.76 12.27
C VAL A 332 -19.63 -4.56 11.48
N LEU A 333 -20.11 -3.35 11.78
CA LEU A 333 -19.68 -2.13 11.11
C LEU A 333 -18.20 -1.82 11.37
N TYR A 334 -17.69 -1.98 12.59
CA TYR A 334 -16.25 -1.86 12.87
C TYR A 334 -15.39 -2.84 12.09
N LYS A 335 -15.89 -4.05 11.85
CA LYS A 335 -15.15 -5.08 11.13
C LYS A 335 -15.13 -4.87 9.61
N TYR A 336 -16.19 -4.34 9.02
CA TYR A 336 -16.39 -4.34 7.57
C TYR A 336 -16.53 -2.95 6.95
N SER A 337 -16.73 -1.91 7.74
CA SER A 337 -16.85 -0.52 7.27
C SER A 337 -15.67 0.35 7.70
N ASP A 338 -15.67 1.62 7.26
CA ASP A 338 -14.65 2.60 7.64
C ASP A 338 -14.93 3.27 8.99
N LEU A 339 -15.90 2.78 9.79
CA LEU A 339 -16.07 3.19 11.19
C LEU A 339 -14.87 2.77 12.07
N GLN A 340 -14.12 1.77 11.66
CA GLN A 340 -12.82 1.45 12.22
C GLN A 340 -11.83 1.25 11.10
N ILE A 341 -10.69 1.92 11.20
CA ILE A 341 -9.59 1.80 10.23
C ILE A 341 -8.29 1.45 10.92
N THR A 342 -7.36 0.92 10.15
CA THR A 342 -5.98 0.78 10.57
C THR A 342 -5.16 1.88 9.93
N PHE A 343 -4.60 2.79 10.75
CA PHE A 343 -3.64 3.79 10.31
C PHE A 343 -2.24 3.17 10.38
N GLY A 344 -1.65 2.92 9.21
CA GLY A 344 -0.28 2.38 9.12
C GLY A 344 0.74 3.48 9.34
N VAL A 345 1.43 3.43 10.48
CA VAL A 345 2.52 4.37 10.78
C VAL A 345 3.79 3.97 10.04
N ASN A 346 4.39 4.94 9.36
CA ASN A 346 5.72 4.82 8.75
C ASN A 346 6.42 6.18 8.81
N MET A 347 7.22 6.39 9.84
CA MET A 347 7.85 7.68 10.14
C MET A 347 9.17 7.82 9.38
N VAL A 348 9.09 8.18 8.11
CA VAL A 348 10.25 8.46 7.26
C VAL A 348 10.30 9.95 6.95
N ALA A 349 11.43 10.60 7.22
CA ALA A 349 11.67 12.01 6.91
C ALA A 349 13.10 12.20 6.39
N ILE A 350 13.35 13.32 5.74
CA ILE A 350 14.71 13.70 5.31
C ILE A 350 15.44 14.29 6.51
N ALA A 351 16.52 13.63 6.94
CA ALA A 351 17.45 14.09 7.94
C ALA A 351 18.87 14.08 7.35
N GLU A 352 19.60 15.18 7.49
CA GLU A 352 20.97 15.32 6.94
C GLU A 352 21.08 14.95 5.44
N GLY A 353 20.06 15.32 4.66
CA GLY A 353 20.02 15.04 3.22
C GLY A 353 19.71 13.59 2.82
N ARG A 354 19.28 12.75 3.77
CA ARG A 354 18.94 11.33 3.51
C ARG A 354 17.56 10.98 4.07
N PRO A 355 16.82 10.08 3.40
CA PRO A 355 15.60 9.53 3.98
C PRO A 355 15.94 8.58 5.13
N VAL A 356 15.44 8.87 6.33
CA VAL A 356 15.67 8.07 7.54
C VAL A 356 14.32 7.71 8.16
N GLN A 357 14.15 6.42 8.49
CA GLN A 357 13.07 5.98 9.36
C GLN A 357 13.49 6.16 10.81
N MET A 358 12.66 6.83 11.59
CA MET A 358 13.02 7.19 12.96
C MET A 358 11.82 7.15 13.90
N GLY A 359 12.09 6.86 15.17
CA GLY A 359 11.11 6.98 16.24
C GLY A 359 10.94 8.42 16.71
N VAL A 360 9.98 8.65 17.60
CA VAL A 360 9.63 10.00 18.11
C VAL A 360 10.81 10.69 18.81
N LYS A 361 11.56 9.98 19.63
CA LYS A 361 12.74 10.56 20.33
C LYS A 361 13.76 11.11 19.33
N ALA A 362 14.08 10.36 18.29
CA ALA A 362 15.02 10.79 17.26
C ALA A 362 14.51 12.04 16.50
N MET A 363 13.21 12.08 16.16
CA MET A 363 12.60 13.26 15.53
C MET A 363 12.72 14.50 16.41
N LEU A 364 12.43 14.37 17.69
CA LEU A 364 12.57 15.46 18.65
C LEU A 364 14.03 15.90 18.80
N THR A 365 14.98 14.98 18.81
CA THR A 365 16.42 15.29 18.87
C THR A 365 16.86 16.11 17.65
N TYR A 366 16.52 15.69 16.43
CA TYR A 366 16.82 16.45 15.20
C TYR A 366 16.18 17.84 15.22
N TYR A 367 14.95 17.93 15.71
CA TYR A 367 14.25 19.21 15.84
C TYR A 367 14.95 20.14 16.85
N ILE A 368 15.36 19.64 18.02
CA ILE A 368 16.08 20.42 19.04
C ILE A 368 17.43 20.89 18.51
N GLU A 369 18.18 20.04 17.83
CA GLU A 369 19.44 20.43 17.19
C GLU A 369 19.23 21.51 16.14
N HIS A 370 18.15 21.42 15.36
CA HIS A 370 17.76 22.49 14.43
C HIS A 370 17.48 23.78 15.17
N GLN A 371 16.72 23.77 16.25
CA GLN A 371 16.43 24.97 17.04
C GLN A 371 17.70 25.58 17.64
N LYS A 372 18.61 24.76 18.16
CA LYS A 372 19.94 25.23 18.65
C LYS A 372 20.70 25.95 17.53
N ARG A 373 20.70 25.43 16.31
CA ARG A 373 21.33 26.09 15.14
C ARG A 373 20.63 27.41 14.78
N VAL A 374 19.31 27.42 14.72
CA VAL A 374 18.50 28.61 14.40
C VAL A 374 18.74 29.73 15.41
N VAL A 375 18.62 29.44 16.70
CA VAL A 375 18.81 30.45 17.76
C VAL A 375 20.26 30.91 17.81
N THR A 376 21.24 30.04 17.60
CA THR A 376 22.66 30.42 17.54
C THR A 376 22.95 31.38 16.38
N ARG A 377 22.45 31.07 15.17
CA ARG A 377 22.65 31.94 14.00
C ARG A 377 21.94 33.28 14.18
N ARG A 378 20.67 33.27 14.64
CA ARG A 378 19.92 34.48 14.98
C ARG A 378 20.69 35.35 15.99
N THR A 379 21.18 34.73 17.07
CA THR A 379 21.94 35.45 18.13
C THR A 379 23.24 36.04 17.60
N LYS A 380 23.92 35.34 16.70
CA LYS A 380 25.11 35.87 16.02
C LYS A 380 24.76 37.08 15.16
N TYR A 381 23.73 36.97 14.33
CA TYR A 381 23.24 38.05 13.48
C TYR A 381 22.88 39.29 14.34
N GLU A 382 22.06 39.10 15.38
CA GLU A 382 21.68 40.18 16.31
C GLU A 382 22.87 40.78 17.03
N LEU A 383 23.89 39.97 17.41
CA LEU A 383 25.11 40.45 18.01
C LEU A 383 25.92 41.33 17.04
N GLU A 384 26.09 40.89 15.79
CA GLU A 384 26.77 41.65 14.75
C GLU A 384 26.08 43.00 14.52
N GLN A 385 24.75 43.04 14.42
CA GLN A 385 23.97 44.28 14.27
C GLN A 385 24.10 45.15 15.53
N ALA A 386 24.07 44.59 16.73
CA ALA A 386 24.21 45.30 17.98
C ALA A 386 25.64 45.91 18.13
N GLN A 387 26.67 45.12 17.76
CA GLN A 387 28.05 45.59 17.76
C GLN A 387 28.29 46.70 16.72
N ALA A 388 27.76 46.56 15.53
CA ALA A 388 27.80 47.62 14.51
C ALA A 388 27.12 48.90 14.98
N ARG A 389 25.96 48.80 15.66
CA ARG A 389 25.27 49.96 16.26
C ARG A 389 26.03 50.53 17.44
N GLU A 390 26.57 49.71 18.33
CA GLU A 390 27.43 50.10 19.46
C GLU A 390 28.61 50.90 18.95
N HIS A 391 29.33 50.41 17.92
CA HIS A 391 30.45 51.10 17.31
C HIS A 391 30.13 52.53 16.88
N ILE A 392 28.97 52.72 16.24
CA ILE A 392 28.50 54.06 15.86
C ILE A 392 28.21 54.91 17.11
N LEU A 393 27.49 54.36 18.07
CA LEU A 393 27.10 55.04 19.29
C LEU A 393 28.32 55.44 20.14
N ALA A 394 29.34 54.61 20.20
CA ALA A 394 30.61 54.90 20.89
C ALA A 394 31.30 56.14 20.29
N GLY A 395 31.34 56.23 18.96
CA GLY A 395 31.84 57.43 18.26
C GLY A 395 31.03 58.69 18.57
N LEU A 396 29.67 58.58 18.55
CA LEU A 396 28.79 59.69 18.91
C LEU A 396 28.94 60.12 20.39
N MET A 397 29.21 59.17 21.29
CA MET A 397 29.51 59.46 22.70
C MET A 397 30.83 60.28 22.86
N VAL A 398 31.88 59.96 22.07
CA VAL A 398 33.11 60.76 22.03
C VAL A 398 32.81 62.18 21.57
N ALA A 399 31.98 62.34 20.51
CA ALA A 399 31.59 63.64 20.01
C ALA A 399 30.78 64.48 21.03
N VAL A 400 29.85 63.86 21.73
CA VAL A 400 29.03 64.47 22.78
C VAL A 400 29.88 64.92 23.99
N ASN A 401 30.87 64.13 24.37
CA ASN A 401 31.76 64.44 25.47
C ASN A 401 32.77 65.58 25.14
N HIS A 402 33.04 65.83 23.85
CA HIS A 402 33.94 66.84 23.36
C HIS A 402 33.24 67.78 22.36
N LEU A 403 31.97 68.13 22.65
CA LEU A 403 31.07 68.79 21.70
C LEU A 403 31.61 70.10 21.15
N ASP A 404 32.12 70.98 21.99
CA ASP A 404 32.64 72.30 21.57
C ASP A 404 33.87 72.13 20.62
N GLU A 405 34.76 71.17 20.93
CA GLU A 405 35.94 70.87 20.13
C GLU A 405 35.55 70.29 18.78
N VAL A 406 34.58 69.35 18.71
CA VAL A 406 34.04 68.77 17.48
C VAL A 406 33.37 69.85 16.59
N ILE A 407 32.54 70.73 17.14
CA ILE A 407 31.92 71.80 16.44
C ILE A 407 32.95 72.79 15.89
N ALA A 408 33.96 73.17 16.68
CA ALA A 408 35.02 74.05 16.24
C ALA A 408 35.83 73.46 15.09
N LEU A 409 36.16 72.18 15.17
CA LEU A 409 36.91 71.45 14.15
C LEU A 409 36.08 71.33 12.85
N ILE A 410 34.79 71.01 12.87
CA ILE A 410 33.91 70.93 11.70
C ILE A 410 33.81 72.29 11.04
N ARG A 411 33.63 73.40 11.83
CA ARG A 411 33.54 74.77 11.30
C ARG A 411 34.82 75.25 10.64
N LYS A 412 35.96 74.84 11.09
CA LYS A 412 37.28 75.23 10.57
C LYS A 412 37.65 74.43 9.31
N SER A 413 37.08 73.28 9.06
CA SER A 413 37.35 72.44 7.89
C SER A 413 36.71 73.07 6.63
N LYS A 414 37.44 72.99 5.50
CA LYS A 414 36.98 73.53 4.17
C LYS A 414 36.05 72.60 3.43
N SER A 415 36.01 71.30 3.78
CA SER A 415 35.17 70.32 3.15
C SER A 415 34.76 69.23 4.16
N PRO A 416 33.65 68.52 3.91
CA PRO A 416 33.26 67.36 4.72
C PRO A 416 34.33 66.27 4.81
N LYS A 417 35.12 66.07 3.75
CA LYS A 417 36.22 65.11 3.71
C LYS A 417 37.33 65.51 4.64
N GLU A 418 37.76 66.79 4.61
CA GLU A 418 38.75 67.32 5.53
C GLU A 418 38.29 67.26 7.01
N ALA A 419 37.02 67.57 7.28
CA ALA A 419 36.42 67.45 8.58
C ALA A 419 36.49 66.02 9.12
N LYS A 420 36.16 65.04 8.24
CA LYS A 420 36.21 63.62 8.53
C LYS A 420 37.63 63.15 8.89
N GLU A 421 38.63 63.53 8.06
CA GLU A 421 40.03 63.18 8.27
C GLU A 421 40.58 63.79 9.59
N GLN A 422 40.20 65.03 9.92
CA GLN A 422 40.61 65.68 11.17
C GLN A 422 39.93 65.07 12.39
N LEU A 423 38.67 64.68 12.31
CA LEU A 423 37.93 63.96 13.37
C LEU A 423 38.59 62.63 13.67
N ILE A 424 38.97 61.84 12.64
CA ILE A 424 39.65 60.58 12.75
C ILE A 424 41.02 60.79 13.45
N ALA A 425 41.81 61.73 12.95
CA ALA A 425 43.15 61.97 13.49
C ALA A 425 43.15 62.48 14.95
N ARG A 426 42.16 63.32 15.29
CA ARG A 426 42.09 63.97 16.59
C ARG A 426 41.57 63.07 17.71
N PHE A 427 40.50 62.29 17.40
CA PHE A 427 39.78 61.50 18.40
C PHE A 427 40.01 59.98 18.25
N GLY A 428 40.82 59.50 17.30
CA GLY A 428 41.06 58.08 17.05
C GLY A 428 39.82 57.35 16.53
N LEU A 429 38.93 58.05 15.84
CA LEU A 429 37.66 57.49 15.34
C LEU A 429 37.89 56.65 14.07
N THR A 430 37.02 55.70 13.84
CA THR A 430 36.93 55.01 12.54
C THR A 430 36.22 55.90 11.48
N ASP A 431 36.41 55.53 10.22
CA ASP A 431 35.76 56.20 9.10
C ASP A 431 34.23 56.27 9.26
N ILE A 432 33.62 55.15 9.69
CA ILE A 432 32.16 55.02 9.93
C ILE A 432 31.72 55.94 11.09
N GLN A 433 32.48 56.00 12.19
CA GLN A 433 32.18 56.86 13.34
C GLN A 433 32.25 58.35 12.97
N ALA A 434 33.33 58.75 12.29
CA ALA A 434 33.49 60.12 11.85
C ALA A 434 32.36 60.57 10.89
N GLN A 435 31.96 59.67 9.97
CA GLN A 435 30.82 59.91 9.08
C GLN A 435 29.52 60.07 9.88
N ALA A 436 29.25 59.22 10.84
CA ALA A 436 28.05 59.29 11.68
C ALA A 436 27.98 60.61 12.50
N ILE A 437 29.11 61.14 12.92
CA ILE A 437 29.24 62.45 13.59
C ILE A 437 28.85 63.57 12.60
N LEU A 438 29.37 63.54 11.38
CA LEU A 438 29.08 64.55 10.38
C LEU A 438 27.61 64.53 9.92
N ASP A 439 27.01 63.38 9.90
CA ASP A 439 25.60 63.19 9.52
C ASP A 439 24.63 63.48 10.68
N MET A 440 25.15 63.82 11.87
CA MET A 440 24.33 64.07 13.04
C MET A 440 23.58 65.42 12.89
N ARG A 441 22.27 65.40 13.03
CA ARG A 441 21.42 66.60 12.98
C ARG A 441 21.64 67.45 14.23
N LEU A 442 21.71 68.79 14.11
CA LEU A 442 21.86 69.74 15.20
C LEU A 442 20.83 69.55 16.34
N GLN A 443 19.61 69.08 16.01
CA GLN A 443 18.58 68.78 16.98
C GLN A 443 19.02 67.72 17.99
N ARG A 444 19.87 66.75 17.61
CA ARG A 444 20.39 65.70 18.46
C ARG A 444 21.42 66.19 19.49
N LEU A 445 21.82 67.46 19.41
CA LEU A 445 22.74 68.07 20.38
C LEU A 445 22.01 68.73 21.57
N THR A 446 20.71 68.62 21.67
CA THR A 446 19.94 69.11 22.81
C THR A 446 20.14 68.20 24.03
N GLY A 447 20.05 68.75 25.26
CA GLY A 447 20.29 67.98 26.48
C GLY A 447 19.41 66.71 26.61
N LEU A 448 18.15 66.76 26.17
CA LEU A 448 17.22 65.63 26.18
C LEU A 448 17.62 64.53 25.18
N GLU A 449 18.11 64.89 24.02
CA GLU A 449 18.58 63.93 23.00
C GLU A 449 19.92 63.31 23.39
N ILE A 450 20.79 64.07 24.03
CA ILE A 450 22.07 63.54 24.61
C ILE A 450 21.78 62.49 25.66
N GLU A 451 20.81 62.72 26.55
CA GLU A 451 20.40 61.72 27.55
C GLU A 451 19.79 60.49 26.94
N ALA A 452 18.96 60.67 25.86
CA ALA A 452 18.42 59.55 25.09
C ALA A 452 19.52 58.70 24.43
N LEU A 453 20.57 59.37 23.87
CA LEU A 453 21.71 58.68 23.26
C LEU A 453 22.51 57.90 24.31
N ARG A 454 22.75 58.43 25.52
CA ARG A 454 23.37 57.71 26.63
C ARG A 454 22.57 56.48 27.04
N ARG A 455 21.25 56.59 27.15
CA ARG A 455 20.35 55.47 27.45
C ARG A 455 20.39 54.39 26.37
N GLU A 456 20.37 54.81 25.08
CA GLU A 456 20.51 53.88 23.94
C GLU A 456 21.84 53.11 24.01
N TYR A 457 22.96 53.81 24.25
CA TYR A 457 24.28 53.22 24.36
C TYR A 457 24.38 52.20 25.54
N ALA A 458 23.84 52.57 26.70
CA ALA A 458 23.78 51.65 27.83
C ALA A 458 22.88 50.46 27.58
N ALA A 459 21.78 50.62 26.87
CA ALA A 459 20.88 49.53 26.50
C ALA A 459 21.51 48.55 25.49
N ILE A 460 22.23 49.09 24.47
CA ILE A 460 22.89 48.23 23.48
C ILE A 460 24.03 47.41 24.10
N LEU A 461 24.81 47.97 25.04
CA LEU A 461 25.85 47.26 25.77
C LEU A 461 25.26 46.10 26.62
N LYS A 462 24.09 46.30 27.25
CA LYS A 462 23.39 45.22 27.94
C LYS A 462 22.91 44.16 26.97
N THR A 463 22.45 44.57 25.79
CA THR A 463 22.02 43.64 24.75
C THR A 463 23.19 42.79 24.26
N ILE A 464 24.34 43.40 23.96
CA ILE A 464 25.55 42.69 23.55
C ILE A 464 25.99 41.69 24.62
N ALA A 465 26.04 42.11 25.88
CA ALA A 465 26.46 41.22 26.99
C ALA A 465 25.46 40.02 27.14
N ARG A 466 24.15 40.25 26.90
CA ARG A 466 23.14 39.18 26.92
C ARG A 466 23.37 38.23 25.78
N LEU A 467 23.52 38.72 24.55
CA LEU A 467 23.70 37.91 23.33
C LEU A 467 25.01 37.10 23.39
N GLU A 468 26.11 37.72 23.82
CA GLU A 468 27.36 36.99 24.07
C GLU A 468 27.20 35.93 25.15
N GLY A 469 26.42 36.23 26.19
CA GLY A 469 26.15 35.29 27.27
C GLY A 469 25.38 34.05 26.77
N ILE A 470 24.44 34.20 25.79
CA ILE A 470 23.72 33.10 25.16
C ILE A 470 24.71 32.25 24.34
N LEU A 471 25.56 32.87 23.53
CA LEU A 471 26.52 32.15 22.66
C LEU A 471 27.62 31.41 23.47
N LYS A 472 27.95 31.88 24.66
CA LYS A 472 29.00 31.27 25.55
C LYS A 472 28.44 30.15 26.44
N SER A 473 27.12 29.96 26.54
CA SER A 473 26.50 29.04 27.48
C SER A 473 25.37 28.25 26.86
N GLU A 474 25.56 26.94 26.67
CA GLU A 474 24.54 26.05 26.16
C GLU A 474 23.23 26.10 26.99
N LYS A 475 23.38 26.16 28.32
CA LYS A 475 22.23 26.31 29.23
C LYS A 475 21.39 27.55 28.91
N LYS A 476 22.05 28.71 28.69
CA LYS A 476 21.30 29.94 28.32
C LYS A 476 20.66 29.83 26.94
N LEU A 477 21.27 29.13 26.01
CA LEU A 477 20.72 28.84 24.71
C LEU A 477 19.44 27.97 24.85
N ASP A 478 19.53 26.90 25.64
CA ASP A 478 18.39 26.02 25.92
C ASP A 478 17.28 26.77 26.68
N ASP A 479 17.60 27.67 27.60
CA ASP A 479 16.62 28.52 28.30
C ASP A 479 15.83 29.41 27.33
N VAL A 480 16.50 29.98 26.31
CA VAL A 480 15.84 30.79 25.27
C VAL A 480 14.90 29.90 24.43
N ILE A 481 15.36 28.73 23.98
CA ILE A 481 14.56 27.80 23.20
C ILE A 481 13.34 27.35 24.00
N ARG A 482 13.53 26.99 25.27
CA ARG A 482 12.45 26.59 26.19
C ARG A 482 11.40 27.68 26.33
N GLN A 483 11.82 28.92 26.57
CA GLN A 483 10.92 30.04 26.71
C GLN A 483 10.09 30.22 25.43
N GLU A 484 10.73 30.21 24.27
CA GLU A 484 10.05 30.42 22.99
C GLU A 484 9.04 29.30 22.68
N MET A 485 9.41 28.03 22.92
CA MET A 485 8.49 26.91 22.77
C MET A 485 7.33 26.97 23.76
N THR A 486 7.57 27.38 25.00
CA THR A 486 6.54 27.54 26.03
C THR A 486 5.55 28.65 25.64
N GLU A 487 6.03 29.78 25.12
CA GLU A 487 5.18 30.87 24.62
C GLU A 487 4.22 30.39 23.50
N ILE A 488 4.73 29.55 22.58
CA ILE A 488 3.92 28.97 21.49
C ILE A 488 2.91 27.98 22.04
N ARG A 489 3.34 27.09 22.95
CA ARG A 489 2.47 26.13 23.63
C ARG A 489 1.30 26.82 24.32
N ASP A 490 1.58 27.86 25.09
CA ASP A 490 0.57 28.56 25.89
C ASP A 490 -0.36 29.42 25.04
N ARG A 491 0.15 29.95 23.92
CA ARG A 491 -0.63 30.81 23.03
C ARG A 491 -1.50 30.06 22.04
N TYR A 492 -1.01 28.92 21.49
CA TYR A 492 -1.67 28.22 20.39
C TYR A 492 -2.11 26.79 20.75
N GLY A 493 -1.74 26.32 21.91
CA GLY A 493 -2.10 24.96 22.32
C GLY A 493 -3.59 24.81 22.65
N ASP A 494 -4.20 23.78 22.16
CA ASP A 494 -5.57 23.37 22.44
C ASP A 494 -5.62 22.01 23.14
N GLU A 495 -6.82 21.58 23.53
CA GLU A 495 -7.01 20.27 24.13
C GLU A 495 -6.94 19.15 23.08
N ARG A 496 -6.63 17.94 23.54
CA ARG A 496 -6.62 16.73 22.71
C ARG A 496 -8.00 16.48 22.12
N ARG A 497 -8.06 16.17 20.84
CA ARG A 497 -9.30 15.84 20.10
C ARG A 497 -9.56 14.35 20.09
N THR A 498 -8.51 13.52 19.87
CA THR A 498 -8.64 12.07 19.81
C THR A 498 -8.71 11.45 21.19
N GLU A 499 -9.79 10.75 21.49
CA GLU A 499 -10.01 10.04 22.74
C GLU A 499 -9.19 8.74 22.77
N LEU A 500 -8.46 8.48 23.87
CA LEU A 500 -7.73 7.21 24.05
C LEU A 500 -8.63 6.25 24.81
N ILE A 501 -8.89 5.08 24.23
CA ILE A 501 -9.71 4.03 24.82
C ILE A 501 -8.90 2.73 24.96
N GLU A 502 -9.22 1.95 25.97
CA GLU A 502 -8.70 0.59 26.11
C GLU A 502 -9.31 -0.31 25.02
N ASP A 503 -8.63 -1.40 24.69
CA ASP A 503 -9.13 -2.34 23.71
C ASP A 503 -10.34 -3.11 24.24
N ASP A 504 -11.52 -2.73 23.78
CA ASP A 504 -12.80 -3.35 24.10
C ASP A 504 -13.24 -4.40 23.07
N SER A 505 -12.39 -4.74 22.11
CA SER A 505 -12.71 -5.67 21.02
C SER A 505 -13.14 -7.06 21.51
N ALA A 506 -12.67 -7.47 22.69
CA ALA A 506 -13.08 -8.72 23.34
C ALA A 506 -14.49 -8.68 23.96
N THR A 507 -15.02 -7.47 24.26
CA THR A 507 -16.35 -7.28 24.85
C THR A 507 -17.45 -7.03 23.82
N LEU A 508 -17.07 -6.70 22.58
CA LEU A 508 -18.02 -6.56 21.49
C LEU A 508 -18.61 -7.93 21.13
N PRO A 509 -19.94 -8.02 20.91
CA PRO A 509 -20.57 -9.28 20.53
C PRO A 509 -19.90 -9.83 19.26
N VAL A 510 -19.31 -11.01 19.36
CA VAL A 510 -18.79 -11.72 18.20
C VAL A 510 -19.98 -12.27 17.42
N VAL A 511 -20.45 -11.53 16.43
CA VAL A 511 -21.42 -12.04 15.49
C VAL A 511 -20.67 -12.97 14.53
N GLU A 512 -20.41 -14.20 14.95
CA GLU A 512 -20.05 -15.29 14.05
C GLU A 512 -21.29 -15.66 13.23
N ASN A 513 -21.56 -14.91 12.20
CA ASN A 513 -22.43 -15.41 11.14
C ASN A 513 -21.56 -16.00 10.03
N LYS A 514 -21.43 -17.31 10.06
CA LYS A 514 -21.22 -18.03 8.81
C LYS A 514 -22.42 -17.69 7.91
N PRO A 515 -22.22 -17.16 6.71
CA PRO A 515 -23.33 -17.04 5.75
C PRO A 515 -24.06 -18.39 5.70
N ALA A 516 -25.38 -18.38 5.59
CA ALA A 516 -26.13 -19.63 5.40
C ALA A 516 -25.47 -20.39 4.26
N ALA A 517 -25.16 -21.67 4.50
CA ALA A 517 -24.54 -22.50 3.51
C ALA A 517 -25.48 -22.57 2.29
N GLU A 518 -25.01 -22.10 1.14
CA GLU A 518 -25.72 -22.17 -0.13
C GLU A 518 -25.10 -23.27 -0.98
N ASP A 519 -25.96 -24.14 -1.55
CA ASP A 519 -25.50 -25.17 -2.48
C ASP A 519 -24.91 -24.51 -3.73
N THR A 520 -23.73 -24.93 -4.10
CA THR A 520 -22.99 -24.43 -5.26
C THR A 520 -22.20 -25.57 -5.90
N ALA A 521 -21.67 -25.35 -7.09
CA ALA A 521 -20.77 -26.27 -7.72
C ALA A 521 -19.53 -25.55 -8.24
N ILE A 522 -18.40 -26.24 -8.20
CA ILE A 522 -17.14 -25.79 -8.76
C ILE A 522 -16.84 -26.66 -9.98
N LEU A 523 -16.68 -26.01 -11.15
CA LEU A 523 -16.24 -26.61 -12.38
C LEU A 523 -14.79 -26.26 -12.64
N ARG A 524 -13.96 -27.27 -12.88
CA ARG A 524 -12.58 -27.09 -13.36
C ARG A 524 -12.56 -27.28 -14.87
N LEU A 525 -12.08 -26.25 -15.56
CA LEU A 525 -12.00 -26.25 -17.03
C LEU A 525 -10.62 -26.72 -17.49
N ARG A 526 -10.51 -27.15 -18.74
CA ARG A 526 -9.25 -27.63 -19.37
C ARG A 526 -8.14 -26.58 -19.37
N ASP A 527 -8.50 -25.29 -19.48
CA ASP A 527 -7.57 -24.17 -19.43
C ASP A 527 -7.10 -23.80 -18.00
N GLY A 528 -7.51 -24.59 -16.99
CA GLY A 528 -7.16 -24.40 -15.58
C GLY A 528 -8.01 -23.36 -14.86
N GLN A 529 -9.04 -22.81 -15.50
CA GLN A 529 -9.98 -21.91 -14.83
C GLN A 529 -10.95 -22.69 -13.93
N LEU A 530 -11.35 -22.04 -12.83
CA LEU A 530 -12.42 -22.48 -11.96
C LEU A 530 -13.66 -21.61 -12.17
N ARG A 531 -14.84 -22.23 -12.20
CA ARG A 531 -16.12 -21.54 -12.17
C ARG A 531 -16.92 -22.01 -10.96
N ARG A 532 -17.39 -21.06 -10.15
CA ARG A 532 -18.37 -21.35 -9.11
C ARG A 532 -19.76 -20.95 -9.62
N MET A 533 -20.69 -21.85 -9.61
CA MET A 533 -22.04 -21.65 -10.14
C MET A 533 -23.09 -22.27 -9.23
N SER A 534 -24.28 -21.69 -9.17
CA SER A 534 -25.41 -22.38 -8.54
C SER A 534 -25.77 -23.65 -9.33
N PRO A 535 -26.31 -24.71 -8.68
CA PRO A 535 -26.62 -25.98 -9.35
C PRO A 535 -27.46 -25.80 -10.62
N ARG A 536 -28.45 -24.92 -10.59
CA ARG A 536 -29.29 -24.59 -11.74
C ARG A 536 -28.53 -23.96 -12.94
N MET A 537 -27.46 -23.21 -12.62
CA MET A 537 -26.62 -22.60 -13.65
C MET A 537 -25.67 -23.61 -14.27
N VAL A 538 -25.20 -24.60 -13.48
CA VAL A 538 -24.38 -25.71 -13.98
C VAL A 538 -25.10 -26.48 -15.06
N ASP A 539 -26.39 -26.88 -14.83
CA ASP A 539 -27.18 -27.61 -15.79
C ASP A 539 -27.36 -26.81 -17.11
N LYS A 540 -27.63 -25.51 -16.97
CA LYS A 540 -27.72 -24.61 -18.14
C LYS A 540 -26.40 -24.44 -18.88
N TYR A 541 -25.28 -24.43 -18.17
CA TYR A 541 -23.97 -24.33 -18.78
C TYR A 541 -23.61 -25.61 -19.51
N LEU A 542 -23.80 -26.76 -18.89
CA LEU A 542 -23.51 -28.06 -19.48
C LEU A 542 -24.44 -28.44 -20.67
N ALA A 543 -25.59 -27.78 -20.77
CA ALA A 543 -26.48 -27.92 -21.93
C ALA A 543 -25.98 -27.13 -23.17
N GLN A 544 -24.96 -26.25 -23.04
CA GLN A 544 -24.42 -25.55 -24.20
C GLN A 544 -23.54 -26.48 -25.06
N PRO A 545 -23.57 -26.33 -26.40
CA PRO A 545 -22.68 -27.08 -27.28
C PRO A 545 -21.20 -26.88 -26.91
N GLY A 546 -20.47 -27.96 -26.71
CA GLY A 546 -19.05 -27.94 -26.39
C GLY A 546 -18.72 -27.67 -24.92
N ALA A 547 -19.64 -27.20 -24.09
CA ALA A 547 -19.37 -26.87 -22.72
C ALA A 547 -18.95 -28.08 -21.88
N LYS A 548 -19.55 -29.22 -22.11
CA LYS A 548 -19.20 -30.51 -21.46
C LYS A 548 -17.76 -30.94 -21.78
N ASP A 549 -17.31 -30.62 -23.00
CA ASP A 549 -15.97 -31.00 -23.46
C ASP A 549 -14.85 -30.16 -22.80
N ASP A 550 -15.20 -28.95 -22.34
CA ASP A 550 -14.27 -28.05 -21.67
C ASP A 550 -14.15 -28.33 -20.16
N VAL A 551 -15.12 -29.06 -19.58
CA VAL A 551 -15.15 -29.36 -18.14
C VAL A 551 -14.37 -30.64 -17.84
N VAL A 552 -13.31 -30.52 -17.05
CA VAL A 552 -12.51 -31.66 -16.59
C VAL A 552 -13.13 -32.31 -15.35
N GLU A 553 -13.72 -31.50 -14.46
CA GLU A 553 -14.23 -31.96 -13.19
C GLU A 553 -15.35 -31.04 -12.69
N THR A 554 -16.39 -31.63 -12.11
CA THR A 554 -17.49 -30.90 -11.46
C THR A 554 -17.63 -31.39 -10.03
N ILE A 555 -17.50 -30.49 -9.05
CA ILE A 555 -17.63 -30.81 -7.62
C ILE A 555 -18.86 -30.07 -7.09
N GLN A 556 -19.86 -30.82 -6.64
CA GLN A 556 -21.00 -30.29 -5.87
C GLN A 556 -20.52 -30.00 -4.45
N THR A 557 -20.82 -28.79 -3.94
CA THR A 557 -20.30 -28.31 -2.66
C THR A 557 -21.24 -27.25 -2.09
N ALA A 558 -20.90 -26.72 -0.91
CA ALA A 558 -21.58 -25.60 -0.30
C ALA A 558 -20.62 -24.43 -0.05
N THR A 559 -21.14 -23.22 0.03
CA THR A 559 -20.33 -22.02 0.21
C THR A 559 -19.57 -21.97 1.55
N ASP A 560 -19.94 -22.78 2.53
CA ASP A 560 -19.30 -22.92 3.84
C ASP A 560 -18.23 -24.02 3.88
N GLU A 561 -17.97 -24.70 2.76
CA GLU A 561 -16.91 -25.68 2.63
C GLU A 561 -15.57 -25.04 2.19
N THR A 562 -14.51 -25.84 2.29
CA THR A 562 -13.16 -25.48 1.84
C THR A 562 -12.78 -26.36 0.67
N LEU A 563 -12.33 -25.73 -0.42
CA LEU A 563 -11.71 -26.41 -1.56
C LEU A 563 -10.24 -26.70 -1.23
N TYR A 564 -9.90 -27.98 -1.20
CA TYR A 564 -8.53 -28.48 -1.18
C TYR A 564 -8.14 -28.89 -2.57
N PHE A 565 -7.01 -28.40 -3.07
CA PHE A 565 -6.49 -28.87 -4.34
C PHE A 565 -5.03 -29.28 -4.23
N PHE A 566 -4.73 -30.41 -4.83
CA PHE A 566 -3.43 -31.05 -4.85
C PHE A 566 -2.74 -30.73 -6.17
N THR A 567 -1.47 -30.35 -6.11
CA THR A 567 -0.72 -29.91 -7.29
C THR A 567 0.28 -30.96 -7.77
N ASN A 568 0.65 -30.85 -9.05
CA ASN A 568 1.70 -31.71 -9.63
C ASN A 568 3.04 -31.63 -8.88
N LYS A 569 3.29 -30.52 -8.14
CA LYS A 569 4.49 -30.35 -7.28
C LYS A 569 4.34 -30.94 -5.87
N GLY A 570 3.26 -31.67 -5.62
CA GLY A 570 3.02 -32.37 -4.34
C GLY A 570 2.58 -31.45 -3.20
N ASN A 571 2.14 -30.23 -3.49
CA ASN A 571 1.55 -29.31 -2.51
C ASN A 571 0.04 -29.49 -2.43
N CYS A 572 -0.52 -29.13 -1.27
CA CYS A 572 -1.93 -28.91 -1.09
C CYS A 572 -2.18 -27.44 -0.76
N PHE A 573 -3.14 -26.83 -1.42
CA PHE A 573 -3.64 -25.50 -1.13
C PHE A 573 -5.08 -25.56 -0.67
N MET A 574 -5.47 -24.59 0.16
CA MET A 574 -6.82 -24.46 0.69
C MET A 574 -7.41 -23.12 0.26
N LEU A 575 -8.65 -23.14 -0.18
CA LEU A 575 -9.42 -21.97 -0.54
C LEU A 575 -10.87 -22.11 -0.08
N ASP A 576 -11.37 -21.18 0.72
CA ASP A 576 -12.79 -21.17 1.07
C ASP A 576 -13.65 -21.06 -0.18
N VAL A 577 -14.64 -21.91 -0.35
CA VAL A 577 -15.52 -21.91 -1.52
C VAL A 577 -16.20 -20.54 -1.73
N SER A 578 -16.58 -19.87 -0.64
CA SER A 578 -17.16 -18.52 -0.67
C SER A 578 -16.24 -17.44 -1.28
N LYS A 579 -14.92 -17.66 -1.28
CA LYS A 579 -13.94 -16.69 -1.85
C LYS A 579 -13.77 -16.85 -3.37
N ILE A 580 -14.28 -17.93 -3.96
CA ILE A 580 -14.29 -18.09 -5.41
C ILE A 580 -15.43 -17.24 -5.96
N PRO A 581 -15.14 -16.26 -6.86
CA PRO A 581 -16.20 -15.43 -7.45
C PRO A 581 -17.29 -16.27 -8.12
N GLU A 582 -18.54 -15.93 -7.85
CA GLU A 582 -19.66 -16.61 -8.50
C GLU A 582 -19.80 -16.19 -9.96
N THR A 583 -19.89 -17.15 -10.85
CA THR A 583 -20.11 -16.93 -12.28
C THR A 583 -21.61 -16.76 -12.54
N MET A 584 -22.04 -15.50 -12.68
CA MET A 584 -23.45 -15.14 -12.84
C MET A 584 -23.98 -15.32 -14.26
N LYS A 585 -23.11 -15.25 -15.27
CA LYS A 585 -23.50 -15.35 -16.69
C LYS A 585 -22.77 -16.52 -17.36
N LEU A 586 -23.46 -17.24 -18.23
CA LEU A 586 -22.91 -18.40 -18.94
C LEU A 586 -21.66 -18.08 -19.79
N ARG A 587 -21.52 -16.82 -20.25
CA ARG A 587 -20.39 -16.35 -21.08
C ARG A 587 -19.23 -15.78 -20.26
N ASP A 588 -19.38 -15.62 -18.95
CA ASP A 588 -18.31 -15.09 -18.10
C ASP A 588 -17.16 -16.10 -18.07
N ARG A 589 -15.94 -15.58 -18.12
CA ARG A 589 -14.75 -16.41 -17.92
C ARG A 589 -14.66 -16.81 -16.46
N GLY A 590 -14.11 -18.00 -16.20
CA GLY A 590 -13.80 -18.44 -14.84
C GLY A 590 -12.63 -17.68 -14.23
N SER A 591 -12.25 -18.04 -13.02
CA SER A 591 -11.11 -17.49 -12.31
C SER A 591 -9.92 -18.44 -12.43
N LEU A 592 -8.75 -17.93 -12.80
CA LEU A 592 -7.51 -18.70 -12.76
C LEU A 592 -7.08 -18.93 -11.31
N LEU A 593 -6.57 -20.11 -11.00
CA LEU A 593 -6.04 -20.45 -9.66
C LEU A 593 -4.93 -19.48 -9.21
N THR A 594 -4.10 -19.03 -10.13
CA THR A 594 -3.03 -18.03 -9.88
C THR A 594 -3.57 -16.67 -9.41
N GLY A 595 -4.80 -16.32 -9.81
CA GLY A 595 -5.47 -15.10 -9.36
C GLY A 595 -6.19 -15.24 -8.02
N LEU A 596 -6.54 -16.47 -7.63
CA LEU A 596 -7.25 -16.77 -6.39
C LEU A 596 -6.31 -17.06 -5.22
N ILE A 597 -5.09 -17.50 -5.52
CA ILE A 597 -4.15 -18.02 -4.52
C ILE A 597 -2.76 -17.47 -4.76
N ALA A 598 -2.16 -16.95 -3.71
CA ALA A 598 -0.78 -16.51 -3.73
C ALA A 598 0.18 -17.70 -3.52
N GLY A 599 1.29 -17.73 -4.27
CA GLY A 599 2.40 -18.65 -4.04
C GLY A 599 2.35 -19.97 -4.83
N LEU A 600 1.53 -20.06 -5.89
CA LEU A 600 1.70 -21.09 -6.91
C LEU A 600 3.01 -20.84 -7.68
N ALA A 601 3.81 -21.91 -7.83
CA ALA A 601 5.05 -21.85 -8.60
C ALA A 601 4.77 -21.88 -10.12
N ASP A 602 5.76 -21.50 -10.94
CA ASP A 602 5.67 -21.65 -12.37
C ASP A 602 5.45 -23.12 -12.75
N HIS A 603 4.54 -23.38 -13.67
CA HIS A 603 4.11 -24.71 -14.09
C HIS A 603 3.46 -25.57 -12.99
N GLU A 604 3.10 -25.00 -11.85
CA GLU A 604 2.33 -25.68 -10.82
C GLU A 604 0.82 -25.59 -11.13
N HIS A 605 0.16 -26.74 -11.26
CA HIS A 605 -1.26 -26.84 -11.57
C HIS A 605 -1.96 -27.90 -10.72
N ALA A 606 -3.27 -27.79 -10.57
CA ALA A 606 -4.07 -28.74 -9.82
C ALA A 606 -4.22 -30.06 -10.60
N VAL A 607 -3.95 -31.18 -9.95
CA VAL A 607 -4.12 -32.53 -10.48
C VAL A 607 -5.34 -33.22 -9.86
N ALA A 608 -5.76 -32.81 -8.66
CA ALA A 608 -6.97 -33.31 -8.01
C ALA A 608 -7.55 -32.24 -7.09
N MET A 609 -8.86 -32.25 -6.88
CA MET A 609 -9.57 -31.33 -6.01
C MET A 609 -10.60 -32.06 -5.15
N ILE A 610 -10.88 -31.51 -3.95
CA ILE A 610 -11.94 -31.99 -3.07
C ILE A 610 -12.52 -30.83 -2.26
N CYS A 611 -13.82 -30.78 -2.10
CA CYS A 611 -14.50 -29.84 -1.22
C CYS A 611 -15.00 -30.57 0.02
N VAL A 612 -14.73 -29.98 1.18
CA VAL A 612 -15.16 -30.55 2.46
C VAL A 612 -14.98 -29.51 3.57
N LYS A 613 -15.79 -29.58 4.63
CA LYS A 613 -15.51 -28.82 5.87
C LYS A 613 -14.24 -29.37 6.51
N THR A 614 -13.36 -28.51 6.92
CA THR A 614 -12.06 -28.90 7.50
C THR A 614 -12.22 -29.90 8.66
N GLU A 615 -13.25 -29.73 9.47
CA GLU A 615 -13.58 -30.62 10.60
C GLU A 615 -14.08 -31.99 10.14
N GLU A 616 -14.55 -32.11 8.91
CA GLU A 616 -15.08 -33.36 8.35
C GLU A 616 -14.07 -34.11 7.46
N MET A 617 -12.88 -33.55 7.29
CA MET A 617 -11.83 -34.15 6.46
C MET A 617 -11.52 -35.62 6.87
N ALA A 618 -11.53 -35.89 8.17
CA ALA A 618 -11.29 -37.26 8.70
C ALA A 618 -12.31 -38.29 8.23
N LYS A 619 -13.52 -37.87 7.81
CA LYS A 619 -14.57 -38.78 7.32
C LYS A 619 -14.34 -39.21 5.86
N LYS A 620 -13.36 -38.63 5.16
CA LYS A 620 -13.07 -38.89 3.74
C LYS A 620 -12.21 -40.15 3.51
N GLY A 621 -11.94 -40.96 4.54
CA GLY A 621 -11.15 -42.17 4.39
C GLY A 621 -9.66 -41.91 4.17
N ASP A 622 -9.08 -42.51 3.16
CA ASP A 622 -7.68 -42.36 2.79
C ASP A 622 -7.52 -41.69 1.42
N PHE A 623 -6.43 -40.97 1.22
CA PHE A 623 -6.00 -40.46 -0.08
C PHE A 623 -4.85 -41.29 -0.63
N LEU A 624 -5.00 -41.70 -1.87
CA LEU A 624 -3.97 -42.42 -2.63
C LEU A 624 -3.36 -41.49 -3.66
N PHE A 625 -2.08 -41.23 -3.56
CA PHE A 625 -1.30 -40.38 -4.46
C PHE A 625 -0.45 -41.25 -5.40
N ILE A 626 -0.38 -40.85 -6.67
CA ILE A 626 0.37 -41.56 -7.72
C ILE A 626 1.33 -40.57 -8.39
N THR A 627 2.60 -40.91 -8.53
CA THR A 627 3.61 -40.06 -9.14
C THR A 627 4.05 -40.56 -10.52
N LYS A 628 4.65 -39.69 -11.33
CA LYS A 628 5.20 -40.01 -12.65
C LYS A 628 6.25 -41.15 -12.60
N ASN A 629 7.08 -41.14 -11.55
CA ASN A 629 8.10 -42.15 -11.37
C ASN A 629 7.59 -43.46 -10.75
N GLY A 630 6.23 -43.62 -10.69
CA GLY A 630 5.60 -44.83 -10.23
C GLY A 630 5.63 -45.03 -8.72
N GLN A 631 5.84 -43.98 -7.94
CA GLN A 631 5.63 -44.05 -6.50
C GLN A 631 4.14 -43.99 -6.20
N VAL A 632 3.71 -44.69 -5.18
CA VAL A 632 2.35 -44.65 -4.64
C VAL A 632 2.39 -44.36 -3.16
N LYS A 633 1.47 -43.54 -2.68
CA LYS A 633 1.39 -43.18 -1.27
C LYS A 633 -0.06 -43.23 -0.80
N ARG A 634 -0.31 -43.90 0.29
CA ARG A 634 -1.60 -43.88 0.98
C ARG A 634 -1.46 -43.12 2.28
N THR A 635 -2.39 -42.23 2.56
CA THR A 635 -2.38 -41.37 3.77
C THR A 635 -3.83 -41.15 4.21
N THR A 636 -4.09 -41.22 5.51
CA THR A 636 -5.44 -40.90 6.00
C THR A 636 -5.81 -39.43 5.71
N ALA A 637 -7.02 -39.21 5.26
CA ALA A 637 -7.52 -37.87 4.97
C ALA A 637 -7.45 -36.92 6.19
N ALA A 638 -7.53 -37.47 7.41
CA ALA A 638 -7.41 -36.70 8.65
C ALA A 638 -6.11 -35.85 8.73
N GLU A 639 -5.01 -36.34 8.15
CA GLU A 639 -3.73 -35.63 8.11
C GLU A 639 -3.77 -34.31 7.32
N TYR A 640 -4.80 -34.10 6.53
CA TYR A 640 -5.01 -32.90 5.68
C TYR A 640 -6.00 -31.91 6.28
N GLY A 641 -6.68 -32.24 7.38
CA GLY A 641 -7.61 -31.36 8.11
C GLY A 641 -6.88 -30.28 8.94
N ILE A 642 -5.96 -29.56 8.37
CA ILE A 642 -5.15 -28.51 9.04
C ILE A 642 -5.50 -27.11 8.52
N ARG A 643 -5.44 -26.12 9.41
CA ARG A 643 -5.78 -24.71 9.07
C ARG A 643 -4.54 -23.95 8.56
N ARG A 644 -3.98 -24.37 7.43
CA ARG A 644 -2.88 -23.67 6.75
C ARG A 644 -3.19 -23.55 5.27
N ALA A 645 -3.11 -22.35 4.73
CA ALA A 645 -3.44 -22.06 3.32
C ALA A 645 -2.62 -22.89 2.32
N ARG A 646 -1.39 -23.30 2.67
CA ARG A 646 -0.50 -24.15 1.86
C ARG A 646 0.31 -25.09 2.74
N PHE A 647 0.46 -26.35 2.29
CA PHE A 647 1.33 -27.34 2.92
C PHE A 647 1.70 -28.45 1.93
N ALA A 648 2.76 -29.20 2.23
CA ALA A 648 3.14 -30.36 1.42
C ALA A 648 2.14 -31.51 1.61
N ALA A 649 1.60 -32.04 0.52
CA ALA A 649 0.72 -33.22 0.52
C ALA A 649 1.50 -34.54 0.42
N ILE A 650 2.61 -34.52 -0.32
CA ILE A 650 3.52 -35.61 -0.50
C ILE A 650 4.94 -35.07 -0.67
N SER A 651 5.96 -35.77 -0.21
CA SER A 651 7.36 -35.43 -0.48
C SER A 651 7.80 -36.07 -1.78
N LEU A 652 7.99 -35.26 -2.83
CA LEU A 652 8.50 -35.73 -4.13
C LEU A 652 10.02 -35.79 -4.12
N LYS A 653 10.62 -36.75 -4.83
CA LYS A 653 12.06 -36.92 -4.96
C LYS A 653 12.56 -36.44 -6.33
N GLY A 654 13.56 -35.58 -6.33
CA GLY A 654 14.15 -35.06 -7.59
C GLY A 654 13.12 -34.30 -8.41
N GLU A 655 13.01 -34.63 -9.70
CA GLU A 655 12.07 -33.99 -10.65
C GLU A 655 10.72 -34.75 -10.76
N ASP A 656 10.39 -35.62 -9.81
CA ASP A 656 9.14 -36.39 -9.82
C ASP A 656 7.95 -35.42 -9.68
N GLU A 657 6.82 -35.78 -10.27
CA GLU A 657 5.58 -35.00 -10.20
C GLU A 657 4.39 -35.90 -9.86
N LEU A 658 3.42 -35.32 -9.19
CA LEU A 658 2.15 -35.98 -8.90
C LEU A 658 1.32 -36.08 -10.18
N VAL A 659 0.85 -37.29 -10.51
CA VAL A 659 -0.07 -37.55 -11.63
C VAL A 659 -1.52 -37.35 -11.19
N GLY A 660 -1.84 -37.79 -10.00
CA GLY A 660 -3.20 -37.66 -9.46
C GLY A 660 -3.32 -38.11 -8.03
N MET A 661 -4.48 -37.83 -7.47
CA MET A 661 -4.93 -38.27 -6.17
C MET A 661 -6.35 -38.81 -6.29
N VAL A 662 -6.62 -39.92 -5.63
CA VAL A 662 -7.95 -40.52 -5.54
C VAL A 662 -8.27 -40.84 -4.09
N GLN A 663 -9.54 -40.66 -3.71
CA GLN A 663 -10.06 -41.07 -2.42
C GLN A 663 -10.37 -42.56 -2.44
N VAL A 664 -9.96 -43.26 -1.40
CA VAL A 664 -10.17 -44.72 -1.22
C VAL A 664 -10.65 -45.00 0.21
N ASP A 665 -11.44 -46.05 0.36
CA ASP A 665 -11.84 -46.48 1.70
C ASP A 665 -10.68 -47.16 2.46
N PRO A 666 -10.58 -46.99 3.78
CA PRO A 666 -9.50 -47.55 4.57
C PRO A 666 -9.39 -49.08 4.45
N ASP A 667 -10.52 -49.74 4.31
CA ASP A 667 -10.62 -51.22 4.21
C ASP A 667 -10.68 -51.76 2.78
N ASP A 668 -10.48 -50.85 1.80
CA ASP A 668 -10.56 -51.19 0.38
C ASP A 668 -9.49 -52.21 -0.04
N LYS A 669 -9.93 -53.30 -0.64
CA LYS A 669 -9.11 -54.43 -1.13
C LYS A 669 -9.07 -54.50 -2.66
N ASP A 670 -9.58 -53.48 -3.31
CA ASP A 670 -9.58 -53.39 -4.76
C ASP A 670 -8.17 -53.31 -5.32
N ASP A 671 -8.07 -53.49 -6.61
CA ASP A 671 -6.83 -53.36 -7.32
C ASP A 671 -6.65 -51.92 -7.85
N ILE A 672 -5.43 -51.52 -8.04
CA ILE A 672 -5.07 -50.36 -8.85
C ILE A 672 -4.27 -50.80 -10.08
N ILE A 673 -4.54 -50.19 -11.21
CA ILE A 673 -3.73 -50.30 -12.43
C ILE A 673 -2.97 -49.01 -12.66
N LEU A 674 -1.64 -49.07 -12.66
CA LEU A 674 -0.78 -47.98 -13.11
C LEU A 674 -0.42 -48.18 -14.57
N ILE A 675 -0.50 -47.14 -15.38
CA ILE A 675 -0.30 -47.23 -16.83
C ILE A 675 0.70 -46.16 -17.25
N THR A 676 1.76 -46.63 -17.96
CA THR A 676 2.83 -45.72 -18.39
C THR A 676 2.59 -45.13 -19.78
N ARG A 677 3.28 -44.06 -20.08
CA ARG A 677 3.28 -43.39 -21.39
C ARG A 677 3.66 -44.35 -22.52
N LEU A 678 4.61 -45.23 -22.31
CA LEU A 678 5.01 -46.24 -23.31
C LEU A 678 4.13 -47.51 -23.29
N GLY A 679 2.95 -47.47 -22.67
CA GLY A 679 1.93 -48.51 -22.75
C GLY A 679 2.21 -49.74 -21.91
N THR A 680 2.92 -49.63 -20.81
CA THR A 680 3.08 -50.68 -19.83
C THR A 680 2.09 -50.50 -18.67
N ALA A 681 1.40 -51.53 -18.24
CA ALA A 681 0.47 -51.49 -17.13
C ALA A 681 0.85 -52.47 -16.04
N LEU A 682 0.68 -52.06 -14.78
CA LEU A 682 0.87 -52.94 -13.63
C LEU A 682 -0.37 -52.88 -12.75
N ARG A 683 -0.99 -54.05 -12.53
CA ARG A 683 -2.14 -54.21 -11.64
C ARG A 683 -1.67 -54.86 -10.33
N PHE A 684 -2.01 -54.27 -9.20
CA PHE A 684 -1.71 -54.81 -7.86
C PHE A 684 -2.76 -54.35 -6.83
N ARG A 685 -2.78 -55.02 -5.68
CA ARG A 685 -3.76 -54.74 -4.63
C ARG A 685 -3.44 -53.49 -3.84
N LEU A 686 -4.45 -52.66 -3.56
CA LEU A 686 -4.35 -51.42 -2.77
C LEU A 686 -3.91 -51.66 -1.33
N ASP A 687 -4.32 -52.76 -0.73
CA ASP A 687 -3.95 -53.12 0.64
C ASP A 687 -2.44 -53.38 0.82
N THR A 688 -1.68 -53.56 -0.28
CA THR A 688 -0.21 -53.67 -0.26
C THR A 688 0.48 -52.32 -0.09
N VAL A 689 -0.26 -51.22 -0.18
CA VAL A 689 0.25 -49.86 0.02
C VAL A 689 -0.04 -49.43 1.46
N SER A 690 0.99 -49.46 2.31
CA SER A 690 0.89 -49.07 3.70
C SER A 690 0.50 -47.58 3.85
N CYS A 691 -0.41 -47.30 4.78
CA CYS A 691 -0.76 -45.96 5.14
C CYS A 691 0.40 -45.28 5.88
N THR A 692 0.78 -44.07 5.44
CA THR A 692 1.94 -43.35 5.95
C THR A 692 1.58 -41.87 6.18
N GLY A 693 2.32 -41.17 7.04
CA GLY A 693 2.10 -39.79 7.36
C GLY A 693 2.27 -38.83 6.15
N ARG A 694 1.68 -37.68 6.23
CA ARG A 694 1.57 -36.68 5.16
C ARG A 694 2.90 -36.30 4.52
N ALA A 695 3.96 -36.11 5.29
CA ALA A 695 5.27 -35.61 4.80
C ALA A 695 6.18 -36.70 4.19
N THR A 696 5.68 -37.92 3.92
CA THR A 696 6.47 -39.03 3.37
C THR A 696 6.42 -39.07 1.83
N ALA A 697 7.38 -39.75 1.20
CA ALA A 697 7.46 -39.89 -0.25
C ALA A 697 6.64 -41.08 -0.80
N GLY A 698 6.08 -41.93 0.07
CA GLY A 698 5.39 -43.13 -0.33
C GLY A 698 6.33 -44.31 -0.62
N VAL A 699 5.82 -45.31 -1.32
CA VAL A 699 6.50 -46.55 -1.67
C VAL A 699 6.49 -46.75 -3.19
N ARG A 700 7.42 -47.59 -3.70
CA ARG A 700 7.43 -47.92 -5.13
C ARG A 700 6.17 -48.73 -5.49
N GLY A 701 5.35 -48.19 -6.36
CA GLY A 701 4.16 -48.86 -6.93
C GLY A 701 4.55 -49.71 -8.15
N MET A 702 5.31 -49.10 -9.07
CA MET A 702 5.74 -49.71 -10.31
C MET A 702 7.23 -49.43 -10.58
N ASP A 703 7.94 -50.38 -11.23
CA ASP A 703 9.29 -50.21 -11.72
C ASP A 703 9.21 -49.62 -13.13
N VAL A 704 9.24 -48.30 -13.20
CA VAL A 704 9.12 -47.52 -14.46
C VAL A 704 10.47 -47.52 -15.15
N GLY A 705 10.49 -47.78 -16.47
CA GLY A 705 11.70 -47.73 -17.30
C GLY A 705 12.33 -46.35 -17.35
N LYS A 706 13.62 -46.25 -17.68
CA LYS A 706 14.41 -45.02 -17.61
C LYS A 706 13.85 -43.82 -18.43
N ASP A 707 13.16 -44.14 -19.55
CA ASP A 707 12.59 -43.11 -20.46
C ASP A 707 11.05 -43.16 -20.48
N ASP A 708 10.43 -43.72 -19.44
CA ASP A 708 9.01 -43.89 -19.31
C ASP A 708 8.45 -43.18 -18.05
N GLU A 709 7.18 -42.91 -18.01
CA GLU A 709 6.49 -42.24 -16.90
C GLU A 709 5.08 -42.79 -16.76
N VAL A 710 4.57 -42.90 -15.52
CA VAL A 710 3.15 -43.16 -15.28
C VAL A 710 2.33 -41.93 -15.70
N ARG A 711 1.31 -42.17 -16.52
CA ARG A 711 0.40 -41.09 -16.99
C ARG A 711 -1.06 -41.29 -16.56
N TRP A 712 -1.49 -42.54 -16.45
CA TRP A 712 -2.85 -42.89 -16.11
C TRP A 712 -2.85 -43.91 -14.98
N PHE A 713 -3.93 -43.93 -14.25
CA PHE A 713 -4.20 -44.93 -13.24
C PHE A 713 -5.70 -45.16 -13.15
N GLU A 714 -6.08 -46.42 -12.81
CA GLU A 714 -7.47 -46.80 -12.66
C GLU A 714 -7.63 -47.68 -11.43
N ILE A 715 -8.77 -47.56 -10.75
CA ILE A 715 -9.23 -48.53 -9.74
C ILE A 715 -10.33 -49.33 -10.42
N PRO A 716 -10.01 -50.44 -11.11
CA PRO A 716 -10.96 -51.16 -11.94
C PRO A 716 -11.91 -51.99 -11.09
N LYS A 717 -13.18 -52.07 -11.50
CA LYS A 717 -14.12 -53.06 -11.07
C LYS A 717 -14.11 -54.27 -12.01
N ALA A 718 -14.57 -55.40 -11.54
CA ALA A 718 -14.66 -56.60 -12.39
C ALA A 718 -15.52 -56.34 -13.64
N GLY A 719 -14.96 -56.61 -14.81
CA GLY A 719 -15.65 -56.39 -16.10
C GLY A 719 -15.51 -55.00 -16.71
N ASP A 720 -14.77 -54.09 -16.07
CA ASP A 720 -14.48 -52.75 -16.63
C ASP A 720 -13.74 -52.84 -17.98
N MET A 721 -14.12 -51.95 -18.87
CA MET A 721 -13.56 -51.81 -20.20
C MET A 721 -12.60 -50.64 -20.29
N LEU A 722 -11.39 -50.89 -20.76
CA LEU A 722 -10.39 -49.87 -21.05
C LEU A 722 -10.29 -49.60 -22.56
N LEU A 723 -10.40 -48.34 -23.00
CA LEU A 723 -9.95 -47.89 -24.29
C LEU A 723 -8.48 -47.53 -24.21
N VAL A 724 -7.66 -48.19 -25.00
CA VAL A 724 -6.24 -47.92 -25.12
C VAL A 724 -5.99 -47.35 -26.52
N LEU A 725 -5.40 -46.15 -26.59
CA LEU A 725 -5.19 -45.43 -27.86
C LEU A 725 -3.73 -44.94 -27.97
N SER A 726 -3.11 -45.16 -29.10
CA SER A 726 -1.74 -44.66 -29.39
C SER A 726 -1.76 -43.26 -30.04
N ASP A 727 -0.62 -42.60 -30.04
CA ASP A 727 -0.39 -41.31 -30.69
C ASP A 727 -0.57 -41.34 -32.23
N ARG A 728 -0.61 -42.53 -32.84
CA ARG A 728 -0.85 -42.74 -34.27
C ARG A 728 -2.23 -43.27 -34.58
N GLY A 729 -3.14 -43.21 -33.62
CA GLY A 729 -4.55 -43.54 -33.79
C GLY A 729 -4.86 -45.06 -33.78
N PHE A 730 -3.91 -45.91 -33.48
CA PHE A 730 -4.18 -47.33 -33.25
C PHE A 730 -4.72 -47.51 -31.85
N GLY A 731 -5.78 -48.33 -31.72
CA GLY A 731 -6.36 -48.54 -30.43
C GLY A 731 -7.28 -49.73 -30.38
N LYS A 732 -7.78 -50.06 -29.22
CA LYS A 732 -8.71 -51.14 -28.94
C LYS A 732 -9.45 -50.93 -27.63
N ARG A 733 -10.57 -51.61 -27.47
CA ARG A 733 -11.17 -51.85 -26.16
C ARG A 733 -10.66 -53.17 -25.60
N MET A 734 -10.41 -53.23 -24.31
CA MET A 734 -10.02 -54.47 -23.63
C MET A 734 -10.62 -54.53 -22.24
N LEU A 735 -10.75 -55.71 -21.67
CA LEU A 735 -11.14 -55.89 -20.29
C LEU A 735 -10.01 -55.46 -19.35
N SER A 736 -10.31 -54.72 -18.29
CA SER A 736 -9.32 -54.42 -17.23
C SER A 736 -8.74 -55.71 -16.60
N ASP A 737 -9.54 -56.77 -16.57
CA ASP A 737 -9.16 -58.08 -16.05
C ASP A 737 -8.09 -58.78 -16.90
N ASP A 738 -7.89 -58.43 -18.17
CA ASP A 738 -6.82 -58.90 -19.00
C ASP A 738 -5.41 -58.42 -18.56
N VAL A 739 -5.37 -57.42 -17.67
CA VAL A 739 -4.15 -57.02 -16.96
C VAL A 739 -4.03 -57.90 -15.74
N GLU A 740 -3.17 -58.93 -15.83
CA GLU A 740 -2.95 -59.88 -14.75
C GLU A 740 -2.39 -59.20 -13.50
N ARG A 741 -2.93 -59.55 -12.34
CA ARG A 741 -2.46 -59.03 -11.07
C ARG A 741 -1.03 -59.52 -10.80
N GLN A 742 -0.16 -58.60 -10.42
CA GLN A 742 1.23 -58.83 -10.05
C GLN A 742 1.55 -58.28 -8.67
N GLY A 743 2.75 -58.54 -8.18
CA GLY A 743 3.26 -57.92 -6.99
C GLY A 743 3.57 -56.42 -7.26
N ARG A 744 3.36 -55.60 -6.24
CA ARG A 744 3.77 -54.17 -6.26
C ARG A 744 5.26 -54.04 -6.58
N ALA A 745 5.68 -52.96 -7.21
CA ALA A 745 7.02 -52.68 -7.71
C ALA A 745 7.48 -53.61 -8.88
N GLY A 746 6.55 -54.31 -9.55
CA GLY A 746 6.82 -55.06 -10.76
C GLY A 746 7.05 -54.18 -11.99
N LYS A 747 7.52 -54.78 -13.10
CA LYS A 747 7.74 -54.08 -14.38
C LYS A 747 6.45 -53.91 -15.19
N GLY A 748 5.39 -54.66 -14.86
CA GLY A 748 4.13 -54.60 -15.58
C GLY A 748 4.10 -55.36 -16.89
N GLN A 749 3.03 -55.18 -17.66
CA GLN A 749 2.72 -55.86 -18.91
C GLN A 749 2.34 -54.84 -19.98
N LYS A 750 2.73 -55.07 -21.24
CA LYS A 750 2.36 -54.19 -22.35
C LYS A 750 0.88 -54.30 -22.67
N LEU A 751 0.18 -53.17 -22.77
CA LEU A 751 -1.23 -53.04 -23.17
C LEU A 751 -1.40 -53.08 -24.69
N LEU A 752 -0.51 -52.36 -25.40
CA LEU A 752 -0.53 -52.24 -26.84
C LEU A 752 0.90 -52.44 -27.35
N PRO A 753 1.13 -53.45 -28.26
CA PRO A 753 2.43 -53.62 -28.90
C PRO A 753 2.68 -52.49 -29.89
N MET A 754 3.62 -51.64 -29.57
CA MET A 754 4.13 -50.61 -30.47
C MET A 754 5.29 -51.13 -31.27
N ASN A 755 5.31 -50.89 -32.58
CA ASN A 755 6.41 -51.37 -33.42
C ASN A 755 7.57 -50.39 -33.43
N LYS A 756 8.77 -50.90 -33.71
CA LYS A 756 10.01 -50.09 -33.73
C LYS A 756 9.99 -49.05 -34.86
N THR A 757 9.18 -49.24 -35.90
CA THR A 757 8.98 -48.29 -37.00
C THR A 757 8.05 -47.15 -36.66
N GLY A 758 7.33 -47.24 -35.54
CA GLY A 758 6.36 -46.23 -35.09
C GLY A 758 5.03 -46.19 -35.90
N GLU A 759 4.79 -47.18 -36.77
CA GLU A 759 3.55 -47.24 -37.56
C GLU A 759 2.30 -47.41 -36.67
N THR A 760 2.36 -48.22 -35.62
CA THR A 760 1.27 -48.43 -34.65
C THR A 760 1.31 -47.46 -33.48
N GLY A 761 2.29 -46.53 -33.48
CA GLY A 761 2.47 -45.50 -32.44
C GLY A 761 3.79 -45.68 -31.69
N THR A 762 4.24 -44.58 -31.08
CA THR A 762 5.47 -44.52 -30.27
C THR A 762 5.17 -44.48 -28.79
N GLN A 763 3.97 -43.99 -28.42
CA GLN A 763 3.46 -43.86 -27.06
C GLN A 763 1.94 -43.92 -27.04
N LEU A 764 1.38 -44.15 -25.85
CA LEU A 764 -0.05 -43.99 -25.66
C LEU A 764 -0.44 -42.49 -25.67
N ALA A 765 -1.53 -42.17 -26.31
CA ALA A 765 -2.20 -40.89 -26.26
C ALA A 765 -3.30 -40.87 -25.18
N ALA A 766 -3.98 -42.01 -25.00
CA ALA A 766 -5.01 -42.13 -23.96
C ALA A 766 -5.16 -43.58 -23.46
N CYS A 767 -5.54 -43.68 -22.21
CA CYS A 767 -6.12 -44.88 -21.61
C CYS A 767 -7.30 -44.45 -20.73
N LEU A 768 -8.53 -44.84 -21.10
CA LEU A 768 -9.77 -44.41 -20.49
C LEU A 768 -10.60 -45.61 -20.07
N ASN A 769 -11.23 -45.54 -18.90
CA ASN A 769 -12.27 -46.47 -18.54
C ASN A 769 -13.54 -46.07 -19.30
N VAL A 770 -13.97 -46.94 -20.22
CA VAL A 770 -15.12 -46.71 -21.12
C VAL A 770 -16.32 -47.57 -20.76
N THR A 771 -16.36 -48.10 -19.55
CA THR A 771 -17.49 -48.93 -19.09
C THR A 771 -18.77 -48.11 -19.09
N GLY A 772 -19.77 -48.52 -19.84
CA GLY A 772 -21.05 -47.81 -20.01
C GLY A 772 -21.00 -46.55 -20.86
N ALA A 773 -19.87 -46.15 -21.35
CA ALA A 773 -19.73 -44.98 -22.23
C ALA A 773 -20.13 -45.34 -23.68
N LYS A 774 -20.90 -44.45 -24.34
CA LYS A 774 -21.29 -44.62 -25.73
C LYS A 774 -20.25 -44.12 -26.71
N SER A 775 -19.52 -43.07 -26.36
CA SER A 775 -18.55 -42.44 -27.25
C SER A 775 -17.40 -41.75 -26.51
N ALA A 776 -16.30 -41.58 -27.21
CA ALA A 776 -15.14 -40.78 -26.75
C ALA A 776 -14.74 -39.81 -27.85
N ARG A 777 -14.49 -38.59 -27.46
CA ARG A 777 -13.92 -37.53 -28.29
C ARG A 777 -12.41 -37.63 -28.26
N VAL A 778 -11.80 -37.59 -29.42
CA VAL A 778 -10.35 -37.63 -29.59
C VAL A 778 -9.89 -36.43 -30.39
N GLU A 779 -8.89 -35.72 -29.88
CA GLU A 779 -8.32 -34.52 -30.48
C GLU A 779 -6.88 -34.79 -30.94
N GLN A 780 -6.60 -34.35 -32.15
CA GLN A 780 -5.26 -34.35 -32.71
C GLN A 780 -4.62 -32.97 -32.47
N ARG A 781 -3.28 -32.90 -32.44
CA ARG A 781 -2.49 -31.69 -32.11
C ARG A 781 -2.88 -30.49 -32.98
N HIS A 782 -3.16 -30.68 -34.26
CA HIS A 782 -3.57 -29.63 -35.20
C HIS A 782 -5.06 -29.29 -35.13
N GLY A 783 -5.78 -29.76 -34.10
CA GLY A 783 -7.16 -29.39 -33.83
C GLY A 783 -8.24 -30.26 -34.53
N HIS A 784 -7.83 -31.32 -35.20
CA HIS A 784 -8.80 -32.30 -35.73
C HIS A 784 -9.46 -33.07 -34.61
N VAL A 785 -10.78 -33.10 -34.61
CA VAL A 785 -11.60 -33.79 -33.62
C VAL A 785 -12.34 -34.96 -34.26
N THR A 786 -12.20 -36.14 -33.65
CA THR A 786 -12.94 -37.35 -34.09
C THR A 786 -13.72 -37.91 -32.89
N VAL A 787 -14.95 -38.27 -33.08
CA VAL A 787 -15.79 -38.96 -32.07
C VAL A 787 -15.77 -40.46 -32.38
N LEU A 788 -15.27 -41.23 -31.46
CA LEU A 788 -15.22 -42.69 -31.54
C LEU A 788 -16.50 -43.25 -30.90
N ASN A 789 -17.26 -44.06 -31.64
CA ASN A 789 -18.37 -44.81 -31.09
C ASN A 789 -17.85 -46.09 -30.45
N MET A 790 -18.11 -46.30 -29.14
CA MET A 790 -17.59 -47.46 -28.40
C MET A 790 -18.14 -48.76 -28.92
N ASP A 791 -19.36 -48.81 -29.45
CA ASP A 791 -19.95 -50.04 -29.95
C ASP A 791 -19.28 -50.54 -31.26
N GLU A 792 -18.66 -49.65 -32.00
CA GLU A 792 -17.90 -49.96 -33.22
C GLU A 792 -16.50 -50.44 -33.00
N ILE A 793 -15.95 -50.29 -31.78
CA ILE A 793 -14.58 -50.74 -31.44
C ILE A 793 -14.62 -52.12 -30.85
N ALA A 794 -13.93 -53.07 -31.49
CA ALA A 794 -13.87 -54.46 -31.02
C ALA A 794 -13.19 -54.59 -29.66
N VAL A 795 -13.70 -55.52 -28.83
CA VAL A 795 -13.02 -55.91 -27.58
C VAL A 795 -11.95 -56.91 -27.91
N GLU A 796 -10.72 -56.59 -27.62
CA GLU A 796 -9.56 -57.42 -27.96
C GLU A 796 -8.72 -57.72 -26.72
N ARG A 797 -8.02 -58.87 -26.76
CA ARG A 797 -7.11 -59.24 -25.68
C ARG A 797 -5.93 -58.28 -25.56
N ARG A 798 -5.34 -58.17 -24.36
CA ARG A 798 -4.18 -57.32 -24.07
C ARG A 798 -3.03 -57.46 -25.08
N THR A 799 -2.72 -58.64 -25.58
CA THR A 799 -1.61 -58.94 -26.51
C THR A 799 -1.89 -58.49 -27.95
N SER A 800 -3.11 -58.19 -28.31
CA SER A 800 -3.49 -57.71 -29.66
C SER A 800 -2.87 -56.33 -29.94
N LYS A 801 -2.55 -56.09 -31.21
CA LYS A 801 -2.06 -54.79 -31.71
C LYS A 801 -3.14 -53.72 -31.87
N GLY A 802 -4.42 -54.07 -31.70
CA GLY A 802 -5.55 -53.20 -31.99
C GLY A 802 -5.75 -52.93 -33.46
N GLN A 803 -6.65 -51.97 -33.75
CA GLN A 803 -7.01 -51.52 -35.11
C GLN A 803 -6.75 -50.03 -35.25
N LEU A 804 -6.69 -49.54 -36.52
CA LEU A 804 -6.60 -48.11 -36.79
C LEU A 804 -7.99 -47.51 -36.54
N LEU A 805 -8.12 -46.74 -35.46
CA LEU A 805 -9.37 -46.09 -35.09
C LEU A 805 -9.46 -44.66 -35.64
N ILE A 806 -8.29 -44.04 -35.83
CA ILE A 806 -8.19 -42.66 -36.28
C ILE A 806 -7.11 -42.54 -37.32
N ASN A 807 -7.42 -41.92 -38.45
CA ASN A 807 -6.43 -41.57 -39.46
C ASN A 807 -5.68 -40.32 -39.01
N VAL A 808 -4.42 -40.46 -38.69
CA VAL A 808 -3.54 -39.37 -38.29
C VAL A 808 -2.59 -39.04 -39.44
N LEU A 809 -2.54 -37.79 -39.89
CA LEU A 809 -1.64 -37.33 -40.93
C LEU A 809 -0.18 -37.47 -40.46
N LEU A 810 0.78 -37.50 -41.38
CA LEU A 810 2.21 -37.81 -41.10
C LEU A 810 2.81 -36.88 -40.08
N ASP A 811 2.43 -35.62 -40.03
CA ASP A 811 2.91 -34.56 -39.17
C ASP A 811 2.02 -34.28 -37.93
N ASP A 812 0.93 -35.04 -37.78
CA ASP A 812 0.00 -34.90 -36.63
C ASP A 812 0.12 -36.08 -35.68
N VAL A 813 -0.46 -35.93 -34.47
CA VAL A 813 -0.53 -36.96 -33.46
C VAL A 813 -1.85 -36.83 -32.70
N VAL A 814 -2.35 -37.93 -32.17
CA VAL A 814 -3.40 -37.88 -31.16
C VAL A 814 -2.83 -37.32 -29.88
N GLU A 815 -3.42 -36.25 -29.37
CA GLU A 815 -2.92 -35.54 -28.18
C GLU A 815 -3.79 -35.75 -26.96
N TYR A 816 -5.11 -35.85 -27.16
CA TYR A 816 -6.08 -35.96 -26.07
C TYR A 816 -7.27 -36.84 -26.43
N ALA A 817 -7.81 -37.52 -25.43
CA ALA A 817 -9.09 -38.17 -25.53
C ALA A 817 -9.86 -38.08 -24.21
N ALA A 818 -11.17 -37.93 -24.27
CA ALA A 818 -12.08 -37.89 -23.14
C ALA A 818 -13.42 -38.54 -23.53
N LEU A 819 -14.15 -39.03 -22.52
CA LEU A 819 -15.51 -39.54 -22.74
C LEU A 819 -16.44 -38.37 -23.09
N THR A 820 -17.30 -38.55 -24.07
CA THR A 820 -18.39 -37.60 -24.34
C THR A 820 -19.54 -37.91 -23.40
N ALA A 821 -20.06 -36.89 -22.74
CA ALA A 821 -21.27 -37.04 -21.95
C ALA A 821 -22.48 -37.32 -22.85
N GLU A 822 -23.31 -38.27 -22.48
CA GLU A 822 -24.52 -38.63 -23.22
C GLU A 822 -25.35 -37.40 -23.54
N THR A 823 -25.62 -37.16 -24.83
CA THR A 823 -26.77 -36.38 -25.26
C THR A 823 -27.92 -37.36 -25.44
N ASP A 824 -28.87 -37.36 -24.52
CA ASP A 824 -30.20 -37.86 -24.81
C ASP A 824 -30.80 -36.96 -25.91
N ASN A 825 -30.50 -37.28 -27.15
CA ASN A 825 -31.23 -36.86 -28.32
C ASN A 825 -31.98 -38.08 -28.89
N ASP A 826 -33.00 -38.50 -28.16
CA ASP A 826 -34.14 -39.19 -28.76
C ASP A 826 -35.36 -38.30 -28.51
N ASN A 827 -35.62 -37.34 -29.43
CA ASN A 827 -36.90 -37.01 -30.04
C ASN A 827 -36.75 -35.86 -31.05
#